data_6624abbf032ebebc200d2f7e032dac05
#
_entry.id   6624abbf032ebebc200d2f7e032dac05
#
_cell.length_a   1.000
_cell.length_b   1.000
_cell.length_c   1.000
_cell.angle_alpha   90.00
_cell.angle_beta   90.00
_cell.angle_gamma   90.00
#
_symmetry.space_group_name_H-M   'P 1'
#
loop_
_entity.id
_entity.type
_entity.pdbx_description
1 polymer ?
#
loop_
_entity_poly.entity_id
_entity_poly.type
_entity_poly.pdbx_seq_one_letter_code
_entity_poly.pdbx_strand_id
1 'polypeptide(L)'
;MLKFGGTSVGTPESILRVKAIVEAAPQPIIVVVSALSGVTDALIALAECARQGSDAYRQSLAELRQRHHRMAESVIEPAKCAAVTKQMDALIDELASILYGVSLIQDLPAKTADAIVAYGERLSSLICAHLFQGAVHYDSRTFIKTMRKNDKHVVDFDSTTPLVRQTLADCQQTAVLGGFIASDRDSGATTNLGRGGSDYTAAIVAAALDADALEIWTDVDGFMTADPRVIPSAYTIDELSYNEAMELCNFGAKVVYPPTIYPVYRKDIPIYVKNTFNPTASGSIIRRDAQPSGRPIRGISSVNEMSLVTVSGPSMVGVIGVNRRIFATLARGGISVFMVAQTSSETSTSMCVTPQDGPRACKLLDEEFAREITDGAMNPALLTENMATVAAVGEGLKHTPGIAGKLFSVLGRNGINTYAMTFGALETNLSFVVDKCQLRKSLEVIHDSFFLSEHQDVNIFLCGTGTVGNSLLEQIAAQRETLLREHNLRLNLVGICGRSRSAFNRQGIDPARYREAMAEGGTGGVEEMVSRILEMNIFNSVFVDCTASEEVAACYEQLLNHNVAVVAANKVAAASSYANYAHLKHIARERGVKFLFETNVGAGLPIIHTINDLRSSGDNILRIEAVLSGTLNFVFNTLAEDVTFSQAVRLAQELGYSEPDPRIDLSGKDVIRKLTILARESGFEVETTDIARHDFIPSPLFTGTLEAFWESLPHLDADFERERKRLAAEGKRWRFVATWEDGHGSVGLREIPQGHPFYDLEGSNNIILLTTERYHEYPMLIQGYGAGAAVTAAGVFADIMRVANV
;
A
#
# COMPACT_ATOMS: atom_id res chain seq x y z
N MET A 1 0.94 -25.13 29.36
CA MET A 1 -0.39 -24.49 29.36
C MET A 1 -0.87 -24.34 27.92
N LEU A 2 -2.05 -24.85 27.57
CA LEU A 2 -2.65 -24.70 26.24
C LEU A 2 -3.95 -23.90 26.34
N LYS A 3 -4.16 -22.94 25.43
CA LYS A 3 -5.40 -22.18 25.35
C LYS A 3 -5.97 -22.28 23.93
N PHE A 4 -7.27 -22.57 23.81
CA PHE A 4 -7.96 -22.65 22.54
C PHE A 4 -9.05 -21.61 22.43
N GLY A 5 -9.04 -20.85 21.31
CA GLY A 5 -10.04 -19.85 21.00
C GLY A 5 -11.40 -20.43 20.60
N GLY A 6 -12.43 -19.57 20.53
CA GLY A 6 -13.78 -20.00 20.16
C GLY A 6 -13.88 -20.61 18.76
N THR A 7 -13.08 -20.16 17.80
CA THR A 7 -12.97 -20.74 16.45
C THR A 7 -12.40 -22.16 16.49
N SER A 8 -11.43 -22.40 17.36
CA SER A 8 -10.80 -23.72 17.55
C SER A 8 -11.76 -24.77 18.13
N VAL A 9 -12.75 -24.36 18.92
CA VAL A 9 -13.74 -25.27 19.52
C VAL A 9 -15.15 -25.10 18.91
N GLY A 10 -15.29 -24.37 17.82
CA GLY A 10 -16.58 -23.93 17.24
C GLY A 10 -17.35 -24.99 16.45
N THR A 11 -16.67 -25.98 15.87
CA THR A 11 -17.26 -27.07 15.08
C THR A 11 -16.73 -28.43 15.50
N PRO A 12 -17.46 -29.55 15.19
CA PRO A 12 -16.98 -30.89 15.49
C PRO A 12 -15.61 -31.20 14.91
N GLU A 13 -15.35 -30.75 13.68
CA GLU A 13 -14.06 -30.98 13.02
C GLU A 13 -12.92 -30.21 13.72
N SER A 14 -13.17 -28.95 14.11
CA SER A 14 -12.17 -28.14 14.80
C SER A 14 -11.84 -28.68 16.19
N ILE A 15 -12.85 -29.07 16.97
CA ILE A 15 -12.64 -29.58 18.33
C ILE A 15 -11.93 -30.95 18.34
N LEU A 16 -12.13 -31.79 17.30
CA LEU A 16 -11.39 -33.03 17.14
C LEU A 16 -9.90 -32.76 16.81
N ARG A 17 -9.56 -31.70 16.10
CA ARG A 17 -8.18 -31.24 15.93
C ARG A 17 -7.58 -30.79 17.28
N VAL A 18 -8.34 -30.05 18.07
CA VAL A 18 -7.95 -29.69 19.43
C VAL A 18 -7.64 -30.93 20.26
N LYS A 19 -8.51 -31.97 20.20
CA LYS A 19 -8.27 -33.27 20.86
C LYS A 19 -6.91 -33.84 20.45
N ALA A 20 -6.62 -33.92 19.16
CA ALA A 20 -5.37 -34.46 18.66
C ALA A 20 -4.14 -33.66 19.16
N ILE A 21 -4.24 -32.33 19.21
CA ILE A 21 -3.18 -31.46 19.74
C ILE A 21 -2.97 -31.69 21.23
N VAL A 22 -4.06 -31.78 22.03
CA VAL A 22 -3.99 -31.97 23.48
C VAL A 22 -3.42 -33.35 23.81
N GLU A 23 -3.85 -34.40 23.11
CA GLU A 23 -3.38 -35.79 23.36
C GLU A 23 -1.94 -36.04 22.88
N ALA A 24 -1.43 -35.21 21.94
CA ALA A 24 -0.03 -35.26 21.52
C ALA A 24 0.91 -34.46 22.43
N ALA A 25 0.38 -33.57 23.27
CA ALA A 25 1.20 -32.72 24.14
C ALA A 25 1.73 -33.51 25.38
N PRO A 26 2.95 -33.21 25.86
CA PRO A 26 3.53 -33.84 27.03
C PRO A 26 2.73 -33.48 28.29
N GLN A 27 2.48 -34.51 29.13
CA GLN A 27 1.78 -34.34 30.40
C GLN A 27 2.75 -33.92 31.54
N PRO A 28 2.29 -33.19 32.58
CA PRO A 28 0.93 -32.74 32.81
C PRO A 28 0.61 -31.45 31.98
N ILE A 29 -0.63 -31.32 31.55
CA ILE A 29 -1.09 -30.11 30.80
C ILE A 29 -2.38 -29.54 31.40
N ILE A 30 -2.50 -28.21 31.27
CA ILE A 30 -3.72 -27.51 31.61
C ILE A 30 -4.25 -26.85 30.32
N VAL A 31 -5.50 -27.07 30.04
CA VAL A 31 -6.19 -26.62 28.82
C VAL A 31 -7.27 -25.63 29.20
N VAL A 32 -7.17 -24.41 28.63
CA VAL A 32 -8.19 -23.37 28.78
C VAL A 32 -8.96 -23.25 27.47
N VAL A 33 -10.27 -23.35 27.54
CA VAL A 33 -11.15 -23.22 26.37
C VAL A 33 -12.07 -22.02 26.47
N SER A 34 -12.31 -21.36 25.34
CA SER A 34 -13.35 -20.34 25.20
C SER A 34 -14.72 -20.98 24.96
N ALA A 35 -15.78 -20.19 25.02
CA ALA A 35 -17.10 -20.60 24.52
C ALA A 35 -17.02 -21.04 23.04
N LEU A 36 -17.94 -21.88 22.58
CA LEU A 36 -18.06 -22.20 21.15
C LEU A 36 -18.27 -20.91 20.34
N SER A 37 -17.68 -20.85 19.16
CA SER A 37 -17.73 -19.65 18.29
C SER A 37 -19.13 -19.04 18.19
N GLY A 38 -19.29 -17.73 18.48
CA GLY A 38 -20.58 -17.01 18.43
C GLY A 38 -21.53 -17.28 19.60
N VAL A 39 -21.20 -18.17 20.55
CA VAL A 39 -22.09 -18.47 21.70
C VAL A 39 -22.13 -17.31 22.69
N THR A 40 -21.02 -16.62 22.91
CA THR A 40 -20.99 -15.43 23.79
C THR A 40 -21.93 -14.33 23.27
N ASP A 41 -21.89 -14.05 21.97
CA ASP A 41 -22.79 -13.06 21.34
C ASP A 41 -24.24 -13.50 21.40
N ALA A 42 -24.53 -14.80 21.21
CA ALA A 42 -25.85 -15.36 21.35
C ALA A 42 -26.41 -15.23 22.78
N LEU A 43 -25.57 -15.45 23.80
CA LEU A 43 -25.94 -15.27 25.20
C LEU A 43 -26.23 -13.80 25.54
N ILE A 44 -25.47 -12.85 25.01
CA ILE A 44 -25.71 -11.41 25.16
C ILE A 44 -27.07 -11.04 24.51
N ALA A 45 -27.32 -11.53 23.31
CA ALA A 45 -28.58 -11.28 22.61
C ALA A 45 -29.78 -11.89 23.34
N LEU A 46 -29.63 -13.10 23.89
CA LEU A 46 -30.62 -13.75 24.73
C LEU A 46 -30.98 -12.94 25.97
N ALA A 47 -29.96 -12.44 26.68
CA ALA A 47 -30.11 -11.63 27.87
C ALA A 47 -30.86 -10.30 27.57
N GLU A 48 -30.51 -9.67 26.46
CA GLU A 48 -31.14 -8.43 26.00
C GLU A 48 -32.60 -8.65 25.55
N CYS A 49 -32.84 -9.74 24.82
CA CYS A 49 -34.21 -10.13 24.43
C CYS A 49 -35.10 -10.41 25.66
N ALA A 50 -34.55 -11.10 26.66
CA ALA A 50 -35.28 -11.34 27.92
C ALA A 50 -35.53 -10.02 28.67
N ARG A 51 -34.56 -9.08 28.71
CA ARG A 51 -34.71 -7.76 29.31
C ARG A 51 -35.83 -6.95 28.69
N GLN A 52 -36.06 -7.12 27.39
CA GLN A 52 -37.14 -6.47 26.65
C GLN A 52 -38.53 -7.14 26.89
N GLY A 53 -38.59 -8.21 27.66
CA GLY A 53 -39.81 -8.93 27.94
C GLY A 53 -40.34 -9.78 26.75
N SER A 54 -39.50 -9.99 25.72
CA SER A 54 -39.88 -10.77 24.53
C SER A 54 -39.70 -12.27 24.78
N ASP A 55 -40.72 -13.09 24.49
CA ASP A 55 -40.64 -14.55 24.57
C ASP A 55 -39.71 -15.20 23.54
N ALA A 56 -39.19 -14.43 22.56
CA ALA A 56 -38.29 -14.94 21.52
C ALA A 56 -36.99 -15.53 22.13
N TYR A 57 -36.55 -15.09 23.32
CA TYR A 57 -35.42 -15.68 24.00
C TYR A 57 -35.55 -17.18 24.23
N ARG A 58 -36.80 -17.71 24.41
CA ARG A 58 -37.03 -19.14 24.62
C ARG A 58 -36.65 -19.98 23.40
N GLN A 59 -36.97 -19.46 22.20
CA GLN A 59 -36.63 -20.15 20.96
C GLN A 59 -35.09 -20.14 20.76
N SER A 60 -34.47 -18.99 20.94
CA SER A 60 -33.01 -18.87 20.81
C SER A 60 -32.25 -19.70 21.86
N LEU A 61 -32.81 -19.86 23.07
CA LEU A 61 -32.27 -20.78 24.09
C LEU A 61 -32.41 -22.24 23.68
N ALA A 62 -33.51 -22.61 23.06
CA ALA A 62 -33.69 -23.96 22.52
C ALA A 62 -32.72 -24.26 21.39
N GLU A 63 -32.44 -23.30 20.51
CA GLU A 63 -31.44 -23.40 19.46
C GLU A 63 -30.02 -23.55 20.04
N LEU A 64 -29.68 -22.78 21.07
CA LEU A 64 -28.40 -22.88 21.79
C LEU A 64 -28.25 -24.27 22.43
N ARG A 65 -29.32 -24.82 23.07
CA ARG A 65 -29.37 -26.17 23.61
C ARG A 65 -29.11 -27.22 22.54
N GLN A 66 -29.85 -27.15 21.44
CA GLN A 66 -29.69 -28.07 20.32
C GLN A 66 -28.31 -28.04 19.71
N ARG A 67 -27.70 -26.86 19.60
CA ARG A 67 -26.33 -26.69 19.09
C ARG A 67 -25.32 -27.42 19.96
N HIS A 68 -25.39 -27.26 21.27
CA HIS A 68 -24.49 -27.94 22.20
C HIS A 68 -24.74 -29.47 22.25
N HIS A 69 -25.98 -29.92 22.15
CA HIS A 69 -26.30 -31.35 22.03
C HIS A 69 -25.68 -31.95 20.78
N ARG A 70 -25.88 -31.32 19.61
CA ARG A 70 -25.28 -31.80 18.35
C ARG A 70 -23.75 -31.83 18.44
N MET A 71 -23.12 -30.83 19.07
CA MET A 71 -21.69 -30.86 19.29
C MET A 71 -21.29 -32.07 20.14
N ALA A 72 -21.92 -32.28 21.28
CA ALA A 72 -21.60 -33.40 22.17
C ALA A 72 -21.83 -34.77 21.49
N GLU A 73 -22.94 -34.94 20.78
CA GLU A 73 -23.27 -36.18 20.03
C GLU A 73 -22.25 -36.50 18.94
N SER A 74 -21.70 -35.44 18.32
CA SER A 74 -20.74 -35.60 17.21
C SER A 74 -19.32 -35.96 17.65
N VAL A 75 -18.92 -35.63 18.90
CA VAL A 75 -17.53 -35.72 19.33
C VAL A 75 -17.29 -36.58 20.56
N ILE A 76 -18.34 -36.83 21.38
CA ILE A 76 -18.20 -37.63 22.60
C ILE A 76 -18.61 -39.08 22.31
N GLU A 77 -17.90 -40.02 22.92
CA GLU A 77 -18.22 -41.47 22.85
C GLU A 77 -19.68 -41.73 23.25
N PRO A 78 -20.45 -42.55 22.51
CA PRO A 78 -21.87 -42.81 22.79
C PRO A 78 -22.16 -43.26 24.23
N ALA A 79 -21.25 -44.01 24.83
CA ALA A 79 -21.41 -44.49 26.19
C ALA A 79 -21.38 -43.37 27.25
N LYS A 80 -20.69 -42.28 26.98
CA LYS A 80 -20.56 -41.11 27.88
C LYS A 80 -21.54 -39.98 27.51
N CYS A 81 -22.03 -39.97 26.27
CA CYS A 81 -22.81 -38.86 25.72
C CYS A 81 -24.05 -38.53 26.54
N ALA A 82 -24.83 -39.55 26.94
CA ALA A 82 -26.06 -39.35 27.74
C ALA A 82 -25.81 -38.70 29.11
N ALA A 83 -24.67 -39.03 29.76
CA ALA A 83 -24.33 -38.44 31.05
C ALA A 83 -23.91 -36.97 30.89
N VAL A 84 -23.15 -36.65 29.83
CA VAL A 84 -22.72 -35.29 29.51
C VAL A 84 -23.90 -34.41 29.12
N THR A 85 -24.79 -34.91 28.26
CA THR A 85 -26.00 -34.22 27.86
C THR A 85 -26.86 -33.86 29.07
N LYS A 86 -27.01 -34.79 30.02
CA LYS A 86 -27.76 -34.52 31.27
C LYS A 86 -27.12 -33.38 32.10
N GLN A 87 -25.78 -33.30 32.18
CA GLN A 87 -25.08 -32.22 32.88
C GLN A 87 -25.25 -30.89 32.14
N MET A 88 -25.16 -30.91 30.82
CA MET A 88 -25.38 -29.73 29.98
C MET A 88 -26.81 -29.20 30.14
N ASP A 89 -27.82 -30.10 30.13
CA ASP A 89 -29.22 -29.73 30.35
C ASP A 89 -29.41 -29.04 31.69
N ALA A 90 -28.80 -29.55 32.76
CA ALA A 90 -28.88 -28.92 34.08
C ALA A 90 -28.34 -27.46 34.06
N LEU A 91 -27.23 -27.24 33.36
CA LEU A 91 -26.68 -25.89 33.18
C LEU A 91 -27.57 -24.97 32.34
N ILE A 92 -28.18 -25.51 31.29
CA ILE A 92 -29.09 -24.74 30.44
C ILE A 92 -30.40 -24.43 31.13
N ASP A 93 -30.91 -25.34 31.97
CA ASP A 93 -32.10 -25.13 32.80
C ASP A 93 -31.86 -24.06 33.88
N GLU A 94 -30.64 -24.05 34.47
CA GLU A 94 -30.22 -22.97 35.38
C GLU A 94 -30.19 -21.62 34.62
N LEU A 95 -29.63 -21.55 33.41
CA LEU A 95 -29.65 -20.38 32.55
C LEU A 95 -31.08 -19.93 32.18
N ALA A 96 -31.96 -20.91 31.84
CA ALA A 96 -33.39 -20.64 31.56
C ALA A 96 -34.08 -19.95 32.71
N SER A 97 -33.78 -20.40 33.94
CA SER A 97 -34.36 -19.83 35.17
C SER A 97 -33.89 -18.38 35.37
N ILE A 98 -32.65 -18.08 35.12
CA ILE A 98 -32.07 -16.72 35.19
C ILE A 98 -32.72 -15.83 34.13
N LEU A 99 -32.80 -16.27 32.87
CA LEU A 99 -33.42 -15.51 31.76
C LEU A 99 -34.92 -15.27 32.03
N TYR A 100 -35.62 -16.24 32.61
CA TYR A 100 -37.02 -16.06 33.02
C TYR A 100 -37.14 -14.98 34.10
N GLY A 101 -36.25 -14.96 35.10
CA GLY A 101 -36.19 -13.89 36.10
C GLY A 101 -35.95 -12.51 35.44
N VAL A 102 -34.99 -12.40 34.52
CA VAL A 102 -34.74 -11.17 33.77
C VAL A 102 -35.97 -10.72 32.98
N SER A 103 -36.70 -11.66 32.34
CA SER A 103 -37.88 -11.34 31.55
C SER A 103 -39.06 -10.83 32.40
N LEU A 104 -39.15 -11.26 33.65
CA LEU A 104 -40.19 -10.80 34.58
C LEU A 104 -39.89 -9.40 35.11
N ILE A 105 -38.64 -9.13 35.49
CA ILE A 105 -38.24 -7.82 36.05
C ILE A 105 -37.91 -6.79 34.99
N GLN A 106 -37.71 -7.20 33.74
CA GLN A 106 -37.32 -6.36 32.60
C GLN A 106 -36.07 -5.46 32.88
N ASP A 107 -35.22 -5.98 33.74
CA ASP A 107 -33.93 -5.35 34.05
C ASP A 107 -32.80 -6.36 33.98
N LEU A 108 -31.62 -5.91 33.54
CA LEU A 108 -30.41 -6.72 33.39
C LEU A 108 -29.22 -6.08 34.12
N PRO A 109 -29.10 -6.28 35.43
CA PRO A 109 -27.95 -5.83 36.16
C PRO A 109 -26.65 -6.42 35.62
N ALA A 110 -25.55 -5.67 35.65
CA ALA A 110 -24.23 -6.11 35.14
C ALA A 110 -23.82 -7.49 35.72
N LYS A 111 -24.08 -7.71 37.03
CA LYS A 111 -23.80 -9.00 37.69
C LYS A 111 -24.62 -10.16 37.08
N THR A 112 -25.84 -9.94 36.68
CA THR A 112 -26.70 -10.95 36.04
C THR A 112 -26.25 -11.19 34.60
N ALA A 113 -25.89 -10.13 33.88
CA ALA A 113 -25.28 -10.25 32.53
C ALA A 113 -24.00 -11.08 32.56
N ASP A 114 -23.10 -10.80 33.50
CA ASP A 114 -21.86 -11.57 33.69
C ASP A 114 -22.15 -13.06 33.98
N ALA A 115 -23.12 -13.35 34.78
CA ALA A 115 -23.53 -14.71 35.08
C ALA A 115 -24.08 -15.44 33.85
N ILE A 116 -24.89 -14.77 33.00
CA ILE A 116 -25.47 -15.34 31.77
C ILE A 116 -24.37 -15.68 30.76
N VAL A 117 -23.45 -14.76 30.48
CA VAL A 117 -22.41 -15.01 29.47
C VAL A 117 -21.44 -16.10 29.88
N ALA A 118 -21.24 -16.30 31.19
CA ALA A 118 -20.36 -17.37 31.71
C ALA A 118 -20.81 -18.80 31.33
N TYR A 119 -22.06 -19.02 30.95
CA TYR A 119 -22.53 -20.35 30.52
C TYR A 119 -21.86 -20.83 29.24
N GLY A 120 -21.41 -19.97 28.39
CA GLY A 120 -20.68 -20.34 27.18
C GLY A 120 -19.41 -21.17 27.48
N GLU A 121 -18.60 -20.70 28.38
CA GLU A 121 -17.36 -21.38 28.79
C GLU A 121 -17.61 -22.57 29.71
N ARG A 122 -18.68 -22.52 30.55
CA ARG A 122 -19.10 -23.66 31.39
C ARG A 122 -19.53 -24.85 30.53
N LEU A 123 -20.26 -24.61 29.45
CA LEU A 123 -20.70 -25.65 28.52
C LEU A 123 -19.58 -26.18 27.66
N SER A 124 -18.75 -25.30 27.07
CA SER A 124 -17.63 -25.72 26.21
C SER A 124 -16.57 -26.51 26.97
N SER A 125 -16.20 -26.05 28.18
CA SER A 125 -15.20 -26.75 29.01
C SER A 125 -15.70 -28.11 29.49
N LEU A 126 -17.00 -28.24 29.75
CA LEU A 126 -17.62 -29.53 30.09
C LEU A 126 -17.53 -30.53 28.93
N ILE A 127 -17.85 -30.11 27.71
CA ILE A 127 -17.73 -30.93 26.50
C ILE A 127 -16.26 -31.37 26.30
N CYS A 128 -15.31 -30.43 26.37
CA CYS A 128 -13.87 -30.70 26.17
C CYS A 128 -13.33 -31.66 27.25
N ALA A 129 -13.73 -31.49 28.49
CA ALA A 129 -13.26 -32.38 29.58
C ALA A 129 -13.69 -33.84 29.38
N HIS A 130 -14.87 -34.10 28.79
CA HIS A 130 -15.32 -35.44 28.48
C HIS A 130 -14.80 -35.97 27.12
N LEU A 131 -14.34 -35.10 26.25
CA LEU A 131 -13.75 -35.44 24.96
C LEU A 131 -12.30 -35.89 25.11
N PHE A 132 -11.49 -35.22 25.95
CA PHE A 132 -10.07 -35.53 26.12
C PHE A 132 -9.87 -36.73 27.04
N GLN A 133 -8.96 -37.64 26.66
CA GLN A 133 -8.76 -38.84 27.41
C GLN A 133 -8.15 -38.57 28.80
N GLY A 134 -8.81 -39.04 29.85
CA GLY A 134 -8.33 -38.89 31.24
C GLY A 134 -8.34 -37.45 31.78
N ALA A 135 -9.09 -36.52 31.12
CA ALA A 135 -9.15 -35.15 31.55
C ALA A 135 -10.07 -34.95 32.78
N VAL A 136 -9.73 -33.97 33.60
CA VAL A 136 -10.52 -33.53 34.76
C VAL A 136 -11.03 -32.12 34.52
N HIS A 137 -12.33 -31.91 34.73
CA HIS A 137 -12.98 -30.59 34.61
C HIS A 137 -12.85 -29.78 35.91
N TYR A 138 -12.43 -28.52 35.78
CA TYR A 138 -12.37 -27.58 36.90
C TYR A 138 -13.13 -26.32 36.57
N ASP A 139 -13.91 -25.80 37.51
CA ASP A 139 -14.59 -24.52 37.34
C ASP A 139 -13.68 -23.36 37.76
N SER A 140 -13.25 -22.55 36.78
CA SER A 140 -12.33 -21.43 37.00
C SER A 140 -12.82 -20.43 38.05
N ARG A 141 -14.12 -20.29 38.28
CA ARG A 141 -14.72 -19.40 39.27
C ARG A 141 -14.34 -19.77 40.72
N THR A 142 -13.94 -21.02 40.93
CA THR A 142 -13.55 -21.49 42.28
C THR A 142 -12.21 -20.91 42.72
N PHE A 143 -11.31 -20.63 41.81
CA PHE A 143 -9.94 -20.20 42.11
C PHE A 143 -9.52 -18.88 41.45
N ILE A 144 -10.19 -18.39 40.37
CA ILE A 144 -9.94 -17.07 39.82
C ILE A 144 -10.86 -16.04 40.50
N LYS A 145 -10.24 -15.12 41.27
CA LYS A 145 -10.96 -14.13 42.05
C LYS A 145 -10.77 -12.75 41.48
N THR A 146 -11.82 -11.96 41.49
CA THR A 146 -11.83 -10.55 41.08
C THR A 146 -12.19 -9.66 42.24
N MET A 147 -11.77 -8.41 42.19
CA MET A 147 -12.18 -7.34 43.05
C MET A 147 -12.67 -6.13 42.22
N ARG A 148 -13.54 -5.31 42.78
CA ARG A 148 -14.02 -4.09 42.12
C ARG A 148 -13.03 -2.95 42.29
N LYS A 149 -12.57 -2.37 41.20
CA LYS A 149 -11.70 -1.19 41.18
C LYS A 149 -12.13 -0.25 40.06
N ASN A 150 -12.47 1.00 40.41
CA ASN A 150 -12.95 2.01 39.45
C ASN A 150 -14.08 1.48 38.54
N ASP A 151 -15.11 0.89 39.16
CA ASP A 151 -16.27 0.29 38.50
C ASP A 151 -16.00 -0.87 37.54
N LYS A 152 -14.78 -1.40 37.52
CA LYS A 152 -14.41 -2.59 36.72
C LYS A 152 -13.98 -3.74 37.64
N HIS A 153 -14.27 -4.96 37.20
CA HIS A 153 -13.72 -6.15 37.84
C HIS A 153 -12.27 -6.36 37.38
N VAL A 154 -11.33 -6.38 38.33
CA VAL A 154 -9.92 -6.67 38.08
C VAL A 154 -9.51 -7.91 38.85
N VAL A 155 -8.55 -8.69 38.34
CA VAL A 155 -8.07 -9.91 38.99
C VAL A 155 -7.39 -9.56 40.32
N ASP A 156 -7.81 -10.24 41.38
CA ASP A 156 -7.12 -10.25 42.68
C ASP A 156 -6.07 -11.37 42.68
N PHE A 157 -4.83 -11.00 42.33
CA PHE A 157 -3.71 -11.95 42.26
C PHE A 157 -3.34 -12.52 43.64
N ASP A 158 -3.56 -11.75 44.72
CA ASP A 158 -3.21 -12.19 46.08
C ASP A 158 -4.08 -13.38 46.53
N SER A 159 -5.35 -13.36 46.15
CA SER A 159 -6.28 -14.47 46.42
C SER A 159 -6.17 -15.57 45.32
N THR A 160 -6.02 -15.19 44.04
CA THR A 160 -6.05 -16.13 42.90
C THR A 160 -4.85 -17.05 42.92
N THR A 161 -3.63 -16.53 43.09
CA THR A 161 -2.38 -17.33 42.97
C THR A 161 -2.34 -18.50 43.94
N PRO A 162 -2.63 -18.33 45.27
CA PRO A 162 -2.67 -19.45 46.20
C PRO A 162 -3.74 -20.48 45.85
N LEU A 163 -4.94 -20.02 45.44
CA LEU A 163 -6.04 -20.93 45.11
C LEU A 163 -5.75 -21.76 43.84
N VAL A 164 -5.14 -21.17 42.84
CA VAL A 164 -4.70 -21.87 41.61
C VAL A 164 -3.67 -22.93 41.97
N ARG A 165 -2.66 -22.60 42.78
CA ARG A 165 -1.63 -23.57 43.26
C ARG A 165 -2.24 -24.69 44.07
N GLN A 166 -3.14 -24.40 45.01
CA GLN A 166 -3.82 -25.40 45.83
C GLN A 166 -4.64 -26.37 44.95
N THR A 167 -5.27 -25.88 43.86
CA THR A 167 -6.17 -26.67 43.06
C THR A 167 -5.48 -27.46 41.96
N LEU A 168 -4.42 -26.90 41.35
CA LEU A 168 -3.86 -27.43 40.10
C LEU A 168 -2.39 -27.85 40.18
N ALA A 169 -1.62 -27.52 41.25
CA ALA A 169 -0.18 -27.80 41.28
C ALA A 169 0.13 -29.30 41.27
N ASP A 170 -0.70 -30.11 41.89
CA ASP A 170 -0.50 -31.56 41.99
C ASP A 170 -1.25 -32.36 40.90
N CYS A 171 -1.84 -31.64 39.88
CA CYS A 171 -2.59 -32.29 38.81
C CYS A 171 -1.64 -33.03 37.86
N GLN A 172 -1.71 -34.36 37.87
CA GLN A 172 -0.91 -35.26 37.02
C GLN A 172 -1.62 -35.60 35.68
N GLN A 173 -2.87 -35.19 35.53
CA GLN A 173 -3.71 -35.44 34.35
C GLN A 173 -3.95 -34.14 33.56
N THR A 174 -4.61 -34.25 32.42
CA THR A 174 -5.08 -33.09 31.69
C THR A 174 -6.17 -32.36 32.50
N ALA A 175 -5.92 -31.11 32.93
CA ALA A 175 -6.91 -30.27 33.55
C ALA A 175 -7.61 -29.41 32.49
N VAL A 176 -8.93 -29.37 32.45
CA VAL A 176 -9.72 -28.56 31.51
C VAL A 176 -10.49 -27.48 32.25
N LEU A 177 -10.28 -26.22 31.82
CA LEU A 177 -10.84 -25.03 32.45
C LEU A 177 -11.66 -24.23 31.43
N GLY A 178 -12.77 -23.63 31.87
CA GLY A 178 -13.42 -22.55 31.12
C GLY A 178 -12.63 -21.26 31.28
N GLY A 179 -12.21 -20.65 30.19
CA GLY A 179 -11.59 -19.32 30.23
C GLY A 179 -12.60 -18.21 30.54
N PHE A 180 -12.15 -16.93 30.57
CA PHE A 180 -13.01 -15.75 30.69
C PHE A 180 -13.74 -15.59 32.04
N ILE A 181 -14.17 -16.68 32.68
CA ILE A 181 -15.03 -16.68 33.86
C ILE A 181 -14.24 -16.65 35.17
N ALA A 182 -14.76 -15.88 36.13
CA ALA A 182 -14.18 -15.71 37.46
C ALA A 182 -15.29 -15.52 38.51
N SER A 183 -14.93 -15.30 39.77
CA SER A 183 -15.90 -14.86 40.81
C SER A 183 -15.36 -13.70 41.60
N ASP A 184 -16.26 -12.83 42.01
CA ASP A 184 -15.96 -11.76 42.95
C ASP A 184 -15.52 -12.33 44.30
N ARG A 185 -14.40 -11.82 44.81
CA ARG A 185 -13.76 -12.29 46.02
C ARG A 185 -14.66 -12.22 47.27
N ASP A 186 -15.44 -11.15 47.39
CA ASP A 186 -16.19 -10.81 48.58
C ASP A 186 -17.61 -11.42 48.55
N SER A 187 -18.28 -11.35 47.40
CA SER A 187 -19.66 -11.82 47.22
C SER A 187 -19.77 -13.25 46.67
N GLY A 188 -18.69 -13.81 46.09
CA GLY A 188 -18.71 -15.07 45.37
C GLY A 188 -19.51 -15.08 44.08
N ALA A 189 -20.01 -13.92 43.65
CA ALA A 189 -20.81 -13.79 42.45
C ALA A 189 -19.95 -14.03 41.19
N THR A 190 -20.55 -14.65 40.16
CA THR A 190 -19.85 -14.83 38.88
C THR A 190 -19.53 -13.46 38.27
N THR A 191 -18.30 -13.29 37.86
CA THR A 191 -17.75 -12.15 37.12
C THR A 191 -17.02 -12.65 35.86
N ASN A 192 -16.70 -11.75 34.94
CA ASN A 192 -15.90 -12.11 33.79
C ASN A 192 -14.67 -11.18 33.65
N LEU A 193 -13.69 -11.63 32.88
CA LEU A 193 -12.43 -10.92 32.66
C LEU A 193 -12.45 -9.99 31.45
N GLY A 194 -13.62 -9.79 30.85
CA GLY A 194 -13.80 -8.94 29.68
C GLY A 194 -13.20 -9.52 28.39
N ARG A 195 -13.02 -8.67 27.38
CA ARG A 195 -12.51 -9.08 26.08
C ARG A 195 -11.15 -9.79 26.21
N GLY A 196 -10.97 -10.90 25.47
CA GLY A 196 -9.75 -11.72 25.56
C GLY A 196 -9.56 -12.45 26.89
N GLY A 197 -10.64 -12.54 27.70
CA GLY A 197 -10.59 -13.11 29.05
C GLY A 197 -10.12 -14.56 29.10
N SER A 198 -10.33 -15.35 28.05
CA SER A 198 -9.80 -16.74 28.01
C SER A 198 -8.28 -16.80 27.88
N ASP A 199 -7.68 -15.89 27.06
CA ASP A 199 -6.22 -15.74 26.97
C ASP A 199 -5.66 -15.28 28.33
N TYR A 200 -6.37 -14.32 28.94
CA TYR A 200 -5.99 -13.80 30.24
C TYR A 200 -6.09 -14.85 31.36
N THR A 201 -7.13 -15.68 31.36
CA THR A 201 -7.25 -16.84 32.27
C THR A 201 -6.06 -17.76 32.15
N ALA A 202 -5.66 -18.12 30.90
CA ALA A 202 -4.54 -19.00 30.65
C ALA A 202 -3.21 -18.40 31.15
N ALA A 203 -3.00 -17.09 30.93
CA ALA A 203 -1.81 -16.39 31.42
C ALA A 203 -1.75 -16.29 32.95
N ILE A 204 -2.89 -16.04 33.61
CA ILE A 204 -2.99 -16.01 35.08
C ILE A 204 -2.60 -17.36 35.67
N VAL A 205 -3.18 -18.45 35.14
CA VAL A 205 -2.93 -19.81 35.59
C VAL A 205 -1.48 -20.21 35.29
N ALA A 206 -0.97 -19.90 34.08
CA ALA A 206 0.42 -20.16 33.72
C ALA A 206 1.40 -19.45 34.67
N ALA A 207 1.17 -18.20 34.98
CA ALA A 207 2.00 -17.42 35.91
C ALA A 207 1.89 -17.91 37.35
N ALA A 208 0.72 -18.36 37.81
CA ALA A 208 0.53 -18.88 39.16
C ALA A 208 1.23 -20.20 39.38
N LEU A 209 1.35 -21.04 38.35
CA LEU A 209 1.97 -22.38 38.39
C LEU A 209 3.43 -22.39 37.92
N ASP A 210 3.99 -21.24 37.57
CA ASP A 210 5.32 -21.12 36.96
C ASP A 210 5.50 -22.10 35.78
N ALA A 211 4.52 -22.06 34.83
CA ALA A 211 4.47 -22.97 33.68
C ALA A 211 5.68 -22.78 32.75
N ASP A 212 6.13 -23.86 32.09
CA ASP A 212 7.24 -23.80 31.12
C ASP A 212 6.91 -22.96 29.90
N ALA A 213 5.64 -22.97 29.47
CA ALA A 213 5.18 -22.21 28.31
C ALA A 213 3.66 -21.98 28.33
N LEU A 214 3.21 -20.92 27.65
CA LEU A 214 1.82 -20.66 27.32
C LEU A 214 1.64 -20.78 25.80
N GLU A 215 0.87 -21.74 25.33
CA GLU A 215 0.49 -21.87 23.92
C GLU A 215 -0.91 -21.32 23.69
N ILE A 216 -1.03 -20.34 22.81
CA ILE A 216 -2.30 -19.76 22.35
C ILE A 216 -2.59 -20.30 20.95
N TRP A 217 -3.58 -21.17 20.86
CA TRP A 217 -4.05 -21.78 19.62
C TRP A 217 -5.23 -20.98 19.08
N THR A 218 -5.08 -20.49 17.87
CA THR A 218 -6.04 -19.59 17.18
C THR A 218 -6.23 -20.03 15.72
N ASP A 219 -6.78 -19.17 14.86
CA ASP A 219 -7.04 -19.42 13.44
C ASP A 219 -6.01 -18.76 12.50
N VAL A 220 -4.92 -18.23 13.04
CA VAL A 220 -3.80 -17.65 12.27
C VAL A 220 -2.48 -18.35 12.57
N ASP A 221 -1.56 -18.37 11.62
CA ASP A 221 -0.26 -19.06 11.76
C ASP A 221 0.72 -18.36 12.73
N GLY A 222 0.31 -17.28 13.39
CA GLY A 222 1.11 -16.49 14.30
C GLY A 222 0.91 -14.99 14.10
N PHE A 223 1.83 -14.19 14.60
CA PHE A 223 1.90 -12.77 14.28
C PHE A 223 2.43 -12.61 12.86
N MET A 224 1.78 -11.76 12.09
CA MET A 224 2.15 -11.48 10.70
C MET A 224 2.84 -10.11 10.61
N THR A 225 3.71 -9.93 9.61
CA THR A 225 4.36 -8.64 9.34
C THR A 225 3.39 -7.51 9.03
N ALA A 226 2.19 -7.85 8.55
CA ALA A 226 1.03 -6.96 8.36
C ALA A 226 -0.25 -7.80 8.32
N ASP A 227 -1.42 -7.17 8.22
CA ASP A 227 -2.69 -7.88 8.03
C ASP A 227 -2.72 -8.56 6.63
N PRO A 228 -2.74 -9.90 6.54
CA PRO A 228 -2.69 -10.61 5.26
C PRO A 228 -3.93 -10.36 4.38
N ARG A 229 -5.04 -9.89 4.96
CA ARG A 229 -6.24 -9.49 4.21
C ARG A 229 -6.02 -8.20 3.41
N VAL A 230 -5.08 -7.36 3.86
CA VAL A 230 -4.69 -6.11 3.20
C VAL A 230 -3.45 -6.33 2.35
N ILE A 231 -2.48 -7.07 2.87
CA ILE A 231 -1.17 -7.33 2.25
C ILE A 231 -0.99 -8.84 2.10
N PRO A 232 -1.30 -9.41 0.92
CA PRO A 232 -1.20 -10.85 0.69
C PRO A 232 0.23 -11.42 0.82
N SER A 233 1.25 -10.57 0.68
CA SER A 233 2.67 -10.93 0.84
C SER A 233 3.15 -10.89 2.28
N ALA A 234 2.28 -10.58 3.25
CA ALA A 234 2.63 -10.66 4.67
C ALA A 234 2.98 -12.10 5.06
N TYR A 235 4.01 -12.26 5.87
CA TYR A 235 4.49 -13.54 6.35
C TYR A 235 4.56 -13.57 7.88
N THR A 236 4.63 -14.78 8.45
CA THR A 236 4.67 -14.99 9.90
C THR A 236 5.99 -14.48 10.47
N ILE A 237 5.92 -13.79 11.60
CA ILE A 237 7.07 -13.37 12.40
C ILE A 237 7.42 -14.50 13.36
N ASP A 238 8.59 -15.07 13.21
CA ASP A 238 8.99 -16.24 14.04
C ASP A 238 9.11 -15.86 15.51
N GLU A 239 9.65 -14.67 15.80
CA GLU A 239 10.00 -14.28 17.16
C GLU A 239 9.74 -12.80 17.43
N LEU A 240 9.16 -12.48 18.58
CA LEU A 240 8.83 -11.12 19.05
C LEU A 240 9.24 -10.95 20.52
N SER A 241 9.63 -9.74 20.91
CA SER A 241 9.66 -9.38 22.31
C SER A 241 8.22 -9.16 22.84
N TYR A 242 8.06 -9.24 24.16
CA TYR A 242 6.77 -8.93 24.79
C TYR A 242 6.27 -7.52 24.45
N ASN A 243 7.18 -6.55 24.39
CA ASN A 243 6.84 -5.18 24.05
C ASN A 243 6.35 -5.07 22.60
N GLU A 244 7.05 -5.68 21.64
CA GLU A 244 6.63 -5.70 20.23
C GLU A 244 5.25 -6.34 20.07
N ALA A 245 5.01 -7.48 20.74
CA ALA A 245 3.72 -8.15 20.70
C ALA A 245 2.60 -7.28 21.30
N MET A 246 2.85 -6.60 22.42
CA MET A 246 1.88 -5.67 23.03
C MET A 246 1.55 -4.52 22.09
N GLU A 247 2.56 -3.90 21.47
CA GLU A 247 2.36 -2.79 20.56
C GLU A 247 1.56 -3.20 19.31
N LEU A 248 1.92 -4.31 18.68
CA LEU A 248 1.16 -4.83 17.54
C LEU A 248 -0.31 -5.07 17.89
N CYS A 249 -0.58 -5.63 19.07
CA CYS A 249 -1.94 -5.90 19.51
C CYS A 249 -2.72 -4.64 19.88
N ASN A 250 -2.06 -3.65 20.48
CA ASN A 250 -2.68 -2.36 20.82
C ASN A 250 -3.14 -1.59 19.58
N PHE A 251 -2.38 -1.71 18.49
CA PHE A 251 -2.68 -1.04 17.21
C PHE A 251 -3.47 -1.90 16.20
N GLY A 252 -4.09 -3.01 16.64
CA GLY A 252 -5.09 -3.69 15.81
C GLY A 252 -4.81 -5.15 15.43
N ALA A 253 -3.63 -5.69 15.70
CA ALA A 253 -3.37 -7.11 15.52
C ALA A 253 -4.17 -7.92 16.56
N LYS A 254 -5.25 -8.56 16.09
CA LYS A 254 -6.18 -9.31 16.97
C LYS A 254 -5.68 -10.74 17.21
N VAL A 255 -4.42 -10.90 17.59
CA VAL A 255 -3.78 -12.21 17.79
C VAL A 255 -3.82 -12.62 19.25
N VAL A 256 -3.35 -11.75 20.13
CA VAL A 256 -3.34 -11.95 21.59
C VAL A 256 -3.93 -10.71 22.26
N TYR A 257 -4.69 -10.89 23.32
CA TYR A 257 -5.20 -9.77 24.11
C TYR A 257 -4.07 -9.16 24.94
N PRO A 258 -3.73 -7.85 24.80
CA PRO A 258 -2.55 -7.26 25.46
C PRO A 258 -2.40 -7.52 26.96
N PRO A 259 -3.48 -7.43 27.79
CA PRO A 259 -3.39 -7.75 29.21
C PRO A 259 -2.95 -9.19 29.52
N THR A 260 -3.09 -10.12 28.57
CA THR A 260 -2.63 -11.50 28.69
C THR A 260 -1.11 -11.60 28.87
N ILE A 261 -0.37 -10.69 28.28
CA ILE A 261 1.10 -10.69 28.30
C ILE A 261 1.64 -10.36 29.69
N TYR A 262 0.94 -9.51 30.44
CA TYR A 262 1.44 -8.99 31.71
C TYR A 262 1.75 -10.05 32.80
N PRO A 263 0.89 -11.06 33.11
CA PRO A 263 1.20 -12.06 34.09
C PRO A 263 2.43 -12.90 33.74
N VAL A 264 2.54 -13.33 32.48
CA VAL A 264 3.62 -14.20 31.99
C VAL A 264 4.92 -13.44 31.78
N TYR A 265 4.88 -12.15 31.40
CA TYR A 265 6.04 -11.27 31.30
C TYR A 265 6.84 -11.20 32.61
N ARG A 266 6.14 -11.09 33.76
CA ARG A 266 6.78 -11.03 35.09
C ARG A 266 7.50 -12.33 35.46
N LYS A 267 7.06 -13.44 34.90
CA LYS A 267 7.58 -14.79 35.18
C LYS A 267 8.53 -15.31 34.10
N ASP A 268 8.72 -14.50 33.03
CA ASP A 268 9.52 -14.88 31.87
C ASP A 268 9.04 -16.19 31.19
N ILE A 269 7.74 -16.41 31.16
CA ILE A 269 7.11 -17.57 30.54
C ILE A 269 6.88 -17.29 29.07
N PRO A 270 7.50 -18.01 28.12
CA PRO A 270 7.32 -17.77 26.69
C PRO A 270 5.88 -18.07 26.25
N ILE A 271 5.37 -17.23 25.33
CA ILE A 271 4.07 -17.42 24.68
C ILE A 271 4.32 -17.92 23.26
N TYR A 272 3.69 -19.02 22.90
CA TYR A 272 3.65 -19.53 21.54
C TYR A 272 2.27 -19.25 20.94
N VAL A 273 2.22 -18.63 19.78
CA VAL A 273 0.99 -18.45 19.02
C VAL A 273 1.00 -19.43 17.85
N LYS A 274 0.00 -20.31 17.82
CA LYS A 274 -0.08 -21.44 16.88
C LYS A 274 -1.45 -21.53 16.23
N ASN A 275 -1.51 -22.12 15.04
CA ASN A 275 -2.76 -22.31 14.29
C ASN A 275 -3.37 -23.68 14.52
N THR A 276 -4.59 -23.73 15.05
CA THR A 276 -5.37 -24.97 15.23
C THR A 276 -5.64 -25.69 13.90
N PHE A 277 -5.77 -24.92 12.80
CA PHE A 277 -6.08 -25.46 11.47
C PHE A 277 -4.82 -25.83 10.67
N ASN A 278 -3.63 -25.36 11.10
CA ASN A 278 -2.32 -25.67 10.54
C ASN A 278 -1.31 -25.97 11.67
N PRO A 279 -1.45 -27.09 12.39
CA PRO A 279 -0.62 -27.39 13.56
C PRO A 279 0.87 -27.59 13.26
N THR A 280 1.22 -27.79 11.97
CA THR A 280 2.60 -27.97 11.50
C THR A 280 3.34 -26.66 11.25
N ALA A 281 2.61 -25.51 11.21
CA ALA A 281 3.25 -24.20 11.12
C ALA A 281 4.07 -23.94 12.39
N SER A 282 5.23 -23.30 12.22
CA SER A 282 6.14 -22.95 13.34
C SER A 282 5.47 -22.05 14.37
N GLY A 283 4.57 -21.18 13.91
CA GLY A 283 3.94 -20.17 14.75
C GLY A 283 4.87 -19.01 15.07
N SER A 284 4.49 -18.20 16.07
CA SER A 284 5.30 -17.12 16.60
C SER A 284 5.63 -17.38 18.08
N ILE A 285 6.86 -17.05 18.50
CA ILE A 285 7.30 -17.12 19.89
C ILE A 285 7.42 -15.70 20.43
N ILE A 286 6.83 -15.44 21.58
CA ILE A 286 6.99 -14.18 22.33
C ILE A 286 7.81 -14.48 23.57
N ARG A 287 8.96 -13.82 23.70
CA ARG A 287 9.87 -13.99 24.84
C ARG A 287 10.69 -12.74 25.14
N ARG A 288 11.33 -12.68 26.29
CA ARG A 288 12.12 -11.50 26.72
C ARG A 288 13.30 -11.23 25.80
N ASP A 289 14.10 -12.26 25.55
CA ASP A 289 15.36 -12.16 24.80
C ASP A 289 15.14 -12.60 23.35
N ALA A 290 14.19 -11.92 22.67
CA ALA A 290 13.93 -12.14 21.26
C ALA A 290 15.16 -11.82 20.41
N GLN A 291 15.52 -12.74 19.50
CA GLN A 291 16.70 -12.55 18.66
C GLN A 291 16.49 -11.39 17.68
N PRO A 292 17.52 -10.53 17.51
CA PRO A 292 17.47 -9.47 16.49
C PRO A 292 17.29 -10.08 15.11
N SER A 293 16.26 -9.69 14.37
CA SER A 293 16.01 -10.20 13.00
C SER A 293 16.88 -9.55 11.92
N GLY A 294 17.76 -8.60 12.30
CA GLY A 294 18.45 -7.74 11.35
C GLY A 294 17.56 -6.65 10.70
N ARG A 295 16.24 -6.71 10.92
CA ARG A 295 15.29 -5.70 10.44
C ARG A 295 14.86 -4.77 11.57
N PRO A 296 14.85 -3.44 11.37
CA PRO A 296 14.48 -2.47 12.40
C PRO A 296 12.99 -2.48 12.74
N ILE A 297 12.13 -2.90 11.79
CA ILE A 297 10.68 -3.05 11.94
C ILE A 297 10.35 -4.54 11.87
N ARG A 298 9.56 -5.03 12.83
CA ARG A 298 9.07 -6.41 12.91
C ARG A 298 7.72 -6.59 12.26
N GLY A 299 6.84 -5.62 12.46
CA GLY A 299 5.49 -5.68 11.94
C GLY A 299 4.85 -4.30 11.82
N ILE A 300 3.77 -4.24 11.05
CA ILE A 300 2.93 -3.07 10.87
C ILE A 300 1.52 -3.44 11.31
N SER A 301 0.94 -2.58 12.13
CA SER A 301 -0.45 -2.73 12.56
C SER A 301 -1.22 -1.46 12.29
N SER A 302 -2.55 -1.53 12.28
CA SER A 302 -3.41 -0.37 12.03
C SER A 302 -4.72 -0.43 12.79
N VAL A 303 -5.20 0.76 13.19
CA VAL A 303 -6.60 0.97 13.59
C VAL A 303 -7.30 1.64 12.42
N ASN A 304 -8.22 0.89 11.79
CA ASN A 304 -8.76 1.23 10.47
C ASN A 304 -9.75 2.39 10.48
N GLU A 305 -10.27 2.79 11.64
CA GLU A 305 -11.26 3.85 11.75
C GLU A 305 -11.20 4.53 13.11
N MET A 306 -11.00 5.84 13.09
CA MET A 306 -10.93 6.67 14.28
C MET A 306 -11.26 8.12 13.97
N SER A 307 -11.44 8.90 15.01
CA SER A 307 -11.54 10.35 14.97
C SER A 307 -10.36 11.00 15.68
N LEU A 308 -9.80 12.05 15.09
CA LEU A 308 -8.77 12.86 15.68
C LEU A 308 -9.43 14.11 16.32
N VAL A 309 -9.29 14.26 17.63
CA VAL A 309 -9.79 15.40 18.40
C VAL A 309 -8.60 16.27 18.77
N THR A 310 -8.63 17.55 18.37
CA THR A 310 -7.53 18.49 18.64
C THR A 310 -8.04 19.64 19.49
N VAL A 311 -7.41 19.83 20.65
CA VAL A 311 -7.57 21.00 21.52
C VAL A 311 -6.40 21.95 21.25
N SER A 312 -6.70 23.23 20.99
CA SER A 312 -5.66 24.20 20.65
C SER A 312 -5.97 25.59 21.21
N GLY A 313 -4.93 26.35 21.46
CA GLY A 313 -5.07 27.76 21.86
C GLY A 313 -3.79 28.36 22.42
N PRO A 314 -3.62 29.70 22.31
CA PRO A 314 -2.43 30.38 22.81
C PRO A 314 -2.28 30.29 24.33
N SER A 315 -3.38 30.16 25.08
CA SER A 315 -3.35 30.06 26.55
C SER A 315 -2.96 28.68 27.09
N MET A 316 -2.67 27.72 26.21
CA MET A 316 -2.13 26.43 26.61
C MET A 316 -0.63 26.50 26.94
N VAL A 317 0.08 27.46 26.35
CA VAL A 317 1.53 27.59 26.45
C VAL A 317 1.95 27.97 27.88
N GLY A 318 2.78 27.15 28.52
CA GLY A 318 3.31 27.38 29.87
C GLY A 318 2.27 27.30 31.00
N VAL A 319 1.04 26.87 30.73
CA VAL A 319 -0.02 26.77 31.74
C VAL A 319 -0.06 25.36 32.33
N ILE A 320 0.29 25.27 33.61
CA ILE A 320 0.31 24.00 34.33
C ILE A 320 -1.11 23.43 34.46
N GLY A 321 -1.30 22.17 34.08
CA GLY A 321 -2.50 21.41 34.36
C GLY A 321 -3.52 21.36 33.23
N VAL A 322 -3.28 21.96 32.06
CA VAL A 322 -4.18 21.87 30.89
C VAL A 322 -4.38 20.40 30.48
N ASN A 323 -3.31 19.63 30.30
CA ASN A 323 -3.39 18.21 29.98
C ASN A 323 -4.15 17.38 31.03
N ARG A 324 -3.99 17.73 32.34
CA ARG A 324 -4.79 17.08 33.38
C ARG A 324 -6.29 17.33 33.19
N ARG A 325 -6.68 18.56 32.84
CA ARG A 325 -8.10 18.89 32.58
C ARG A 325 -8.63 18.14 31.39
N ILE A 326 -7.87 18.11 30.27
CA ILE A 326 -8.23 17.36 29.05
C ILE A 326 -8.50 15.90 29.40
N PHE A 327 -7.50 15.18 29.93
CA PHE A 327 -7.63 13.75 30.18
C PHE A 327 -8.62 13.40 31.31
N ALA A 328 -8.73 14.24 32.34
CA ALA A 328 -9.73 14.05 33.39
C ALA A 328 -11.15 14.20 32.87
N THR A 329 -11.37 15.10 31.94
CA THR A 329 -12.70 15.30 31.32
C THR A 329 -13.08 14.14 30.44
N LEU A 330 -12.16 13.64 29.59
CA LEU A 330 -12.38 12.46 28.77
C LEU A 330 -12.61 11.20 29.64
N ALA A 331 -11.82 11.04 30.70
CA ALA A 331 -11.96 9.91 31.63
C ALA A 331 -13.30 9.91 32.35
N ARG A 332 -13.76 11.10 32.84
CA ARG A 332 -15.12 11.24 33.42
C ARG A 332 -16.21 10.93 32.41
N GLY A 333 -15.98 11.26 31.14
CA GLY A 333 -16.88 10.88 30.05
C GLY A 333 -16.80 9.41 29.65
N GLY A 334 -15.92 8.60 30.24
CA GLY A 334 -15.73 7.19 29.86
C GLY A 334 -15.09 7.02 28.48
N ILE A 335 -14.44 8.05 27.95
CA ILE A 335 -13.81 8.06 26.61
C ILE A 335 -12.39 7.54 26.71
N SER A 336 -12.07 6.51 25.93
CA SER A 336 -10.73 5.94 25.81
C SER A 336 -9.94 6.66 24.72
N VAL A 337 -8.68 7.01 25.03
CA VAL A 337 -7.74 7.65 24.11
C VAL A 337 -6.65 6.64 23.75
N PHE A 338 -6.40 6.42 22.43
CA PHE A 338 -5.40 5.41 22.03
C PHE A 338 -4.04 6.02 21.69
N MET A 339 -4.03 7.25 21.18
CA MET A 339 -2.82 7.95 20.76
C MET A 339 -2.94 9.42 21.16
N VAL A 340 -1.83 10.00 21.60
CA VAL A 340 -1.74 11.42 21.95
C VAL A 340 -0.53 12.01 21.27
N ALA A 341 -0.71 13.10 20.54
CA ALA A 341 0.35 13.89 19.96
C ALA A 341 0.24 15.34 20.47
N GLN A 342 1.30 15.83 21.08
CA GLN A 342 1.37 17.21 21.57
C GLN A 342 2.48 17.96 20.84
N THR A 343 2.20 19.22 20.44
CA THR A 343 3.22 20.09 19.86
C THR A 343 4.24 20.50 20.90
N SER A 344 5.50 20.66 20.51
CA SER A 344 6.57 21.14 21.41
C SER A 344 6.31 22.55 21.94
N SER A 345 5.52 23.35 21.23
CA SER A 345 5.09 24.66 21.62
C SER A 345 3.95 24.67 22.64
N GLU A 346 3.44 23.50 23.02
CA GLU A 346 2.27 23.29 23.89
C GLU A 346 0.98 23.99 23.40
N THR A 347 0.95 24.48 22.15
CA THR A 347 -0.19 25.21 21.59
C THR A 347 -1.34 24.31 21.20
N SER A 348 -1.09 22.99 21.03
CA SER A 348 -2.13 22.02 20.68
C SER A 348 -1.82 20.63 21.21
N THR A 349 -2.90 19.90 21.52
CA THR A 349 -2.87 18.47 21.86
C THR A 349 -3.91 17.75 21.01
N SER A 350 -3.47 16.79 20.20
CA SER A 350 -4.33 15.96 19.38
C SER A 350 -4.45 14.55 19.96
N MET A 351 -5.65 14.00 19.94
CA MET A 351 -5.96 12.70 20.56
C MET A 351 -6.81 11.86 19.62
N CYS A 352 -6.49 10.58 19.53
CA CYS A 352 -7.27 9.63 18.76
C CYS A 352 -8.29 8.90 19.65
N VAL A 353 -9.55 8.93 19.23
CA VAL A 353 -10.68 8.29 19.92
C VAL A 353 -11.49 7.47 18.91
N THR A 354 -12.43 6.64 19.40
CA THR A 354 -13.36 5.94 18.51
C THR A 354 -14.24 6.94 17.75
N PRO A 355 -14.74 6.60 16.55
CA PRO A 355 -15.61 7.49 15.78
C PRO A 355 -16.86 7.91 16.56
N GLN A 356 -17.43 6.99 17.35
CA GLN A 356 -18.62 7.23 18.16
C GLN A 356 -18.38 8.19 19.31
N ASP A 357 -17.15 8.20 19.83
CA ASP A 357 -16.75 9.08 20.95
C ASP A 357 -16.30 10.46 20.48
N GLY A 358 -15.93 10.64 19.21
CA GLY A 358 -15.39 11.89 18.66
C GLY A 358 -16.26 13.12 18.95
N PRO A 359 -17.53 13.15 18.51
CA PRO A 359 -18.42 14.27 18.75
C PRO A 359 -18.67 14.52 20.24
N ARG A 360 -18.76 13.45 21.03
CA ARG A 360 -18.96 13.54 22.49
C ARG A 360 -17.72 14.09 23.19
N ALA A 361 -16.54 13.70 22.75
CA ALA A 361 -15.26 14.22 23.26
C ALA A 361 -15.15 15.73 23.04
N CYS A 362 -15.43 16.20 21.83
CA CYS A 362 -15.41 17.64 21.52
C CYS A 362 -16.38 18.40 22.42
N LYS A 363 -17.62 17.94 22.54
CA LYS A 363 -18.63 18.59 23.40
C LYS A 363 -18.16 18.70 24.86
N LEU A 364 -17.65 17.61 25.45
CA LEU A 364 -17.17 17.63 26.83
C LEU A 364 -15.96 18.53 27.02
N LEU A 365 -15.07 18.60 26.04
CA LEU A 365 -13.91 19.50 26.09
C LEU A 365 -14.31 20.97 25.92
N ASP A 366 -15.25 21.26 25.03
CA ASP A 366 -15.78 22.63 24.88
C ASP A 366 -16.51 23.12 26.14
N GLU A 367 -17.24 22.23 26.83
CA GLU A 367 -17.87 22.52 28.12
C GLU A 367 -16.81 22.78 29.21
N GLU A 368 -15.76 21.97 29.28
CA GLU A 368 -14.66 22.11 30.26
C GLU A 368 -13.87 23.43 30.07
N PHE A 369 -13.65 23.83 28.80
CA PHE A 369 -12.88 25.02 28.43
C PHE A 369 -13.75 26.18 27.96
N ALA A 370 -15.05 26.18 28.29
CA ALA A 370 -16.02 27.17 27.82
C ALA A 370 -15.62 28.64 28.10
N ARG A 371 -14.98 28.90 29.25
CA ARG A 371 -14.51 30.24 29.61
C ARG A 371 -13.36 30.69 28.74
N GLU A 372 -12.35 29.84 28.61
CA GLU A 372 -11.15 30.12 27.79
C GLU A 372 -11.52 30.28 26.31
N ILE A 373 -12.51 29.53 25.81
CA ILE A 373 -13.04 29.67 24.46
C ILE A 373 -13.78 30.99 24.29
N THR A 374 -14.62 31.38 25.26
CA THR A 374 -15.35 32.64 25.22
C THR A 374 -14.41 33.85 25.28
N ASP A 375 -13.35 33.74 26.07
CA ASP A 375 -12.32 34.80 26.21
C ASP A 375 -11.36 34.82 25.00
N GLY A 376 -11.51 33.94 24.00
CA GLY A 376 -10.64 33.81 22.81
C GLY A 376 -9.24 33.28 23.11
N ALA A 377 -9.04 32.71 24.29
CA ALA A 377 -7.79 32.16 24.75
C ALA A 377 -7.55 30.71 24.30
N MET A 378 -8.61 30.00 23.98
CA MET A 378 -8.60 28.65 23.35
C MET A 378 -9.59 28.59 22.19
N ASN A 379 -9.33 27.72 21.24
CA ASN A 379 -10.26 27.40 20.15
C ASN A 379 -11.23 26.29 20.60
N PRO A 380 -12.44 26.24 20.05
CA PRO A 380 -13.28 25.04 20.16
C PRO A 380 -12.54 23.79 19.71
N ALA A 381 -12.81 22.67 20.34
CA ALA A 381 -12.19 21.40 20.00
C ALA A 381 -12.49 21.02 18.53
N LEU A 382 -11.45 20.76 17.76
CA LEU A 382 -11.55 20.39 16.36
C LEU A 382 -11.71 18.87 16.22
N LEU A 383 -12.76 18.44 15.53
CA LEU A 383 -12.99 17.06 15.16
C LEU A 383 -12.56 16.81 13.71
N THR A 384 -11.66 15.84 13.50
CA THR A 384 -11.33 15.34 12.17
C THR A 384 -11.73 13.87 12.10
N GLU A 385 -12.72 13.57 11.28
CA GLU A 385 -13.29 12.23 11.09
C GLU A 385 -12.61 11.48 9.96
N ASN A 386 -12.95 10.20 9.80
CA ASN A 386 -12.44 9.34 8.72
C ASN A 386 -10.92 9.21 8.72
N MET A 387 -10.34 9.09 9.89
CA MET A 387 -8.91 8.88 10.08
C MET A 387 -8.58 7.43 10.41
N ALA A 388 -7.34 7.04 10.17
CA ALA A 388 -6.78 5.76 10.56
C ALA A 388 -5.39 5.95 11.17
N THR A 389 -5.00 5.07 12.10
CA THR A 389 -3.64 5.06 12.63
C THR A 389 -2.86 3.88 12.08
N VAL A 390 -1.62 4.11 11.73
CA VAL A 390 -0.64 3.09 11.37
C VAL A 390 0.47 3.12 12.41
N ALA A 391 0.88 1.94 12.87
CA ALA A 391 2.01 1.76 13.76
C ALA A 391 3.04 0.81 13.12
N ALA A 392 4.24 1.30 12.94
CA ALA A 392 5.41 0.48 12.62
C ALA A 392 6.07 0.06 13.93
N VAL A 393 6.18 -1.24 14.17
CA VAL A 393 6.62 -1.82 15.45
C VAL A 393 7.92 -2.57 15.28
N GLY A 394 8.89 -2.33 16.17
CA GLY A 394 10.15 -3.05 16.25
C GLY A 394 11.14 -2.41 17.23
N GLU A 395 11.82 -3.21 18.02
CA GLU A 395 12.85 -2.70 18.95
C GLU A 395 14.04 -2.06 18.23
N GLY A 396 14.29 -2.46 16.97
CA GLY A 396 15.32 -1.87 16.13
C GLY A 396 15.10 -0.40 15.77
N LEU A 397 13.86 0.11 15.89
CA LEU A 397 13.53 1.51 15.62
C LEU A 397 14.36 2.49 16.46
N LYS A 398 14.64 2.15 17.73
CA LYS A 398 15.39 2.99 18.67
C LYS A 398 16.85 3.21 18.25
N HIS A 399 17.43 2.23 17.58
CA HIS A 399 18.88 2.14 17.38
C HIS A 399 19.30 2.21 15.92
N THR A 400 18.34 2.33 14.97
CA THR A 400 18.63 2.42 13.54
C THR A 400 18.54 3.86 13.05
N PRO A 401 19.69 4.53 12.80
CA PRO A 401 19.69 5.88 12.28
C PRO A 401 18.94 5.96 10.92
N GLY A 402 18.20 7.04 10.71
CA GLY A 402 17.51 7.30 9.44
C GLY A 402 16.20 6.55 9.23
N ILE A 403 15.79 5.63 10.13
CA ILE A 403 14.58 4.81 9.95
C ILE A 403 13.29 5.65 9.82
N ALA A 404 13.13 6.65 10.69
CA ALA A 404 12.00 7.56 10.62
C ALA A 404 12.03 8.39 9.33
N GLY A 405 13.22 8.86 8.93
CA GLY A 405 13.40 9.58 7.66
C GLY A 405 13.02 8.71 6.45
N LYS A 406 13.45 7.44 6.41
CA LYS A 406 13.06 6.48 5.36
C LYS A 406 11.55 6.29 5.33
N LEU A 407 10.91 6.09 6.49
CA LEU A 407 9.47 5.85 6.58
C LEU A 407 8.67 7.04 6.03
N PHE A 408 8.95 8.26 6.50
CA PHE A 408 8.23 9.44 6.04
C PHE A 408 8.58 9.84 4.60
N SER A 409 9.80 9.59 4.13
CA SER A 409 10.16 9.80 2.73
C SER A 409 9.36 8.89 1.80
N VAL A 410 9.17 7.64 2.18
CA VAL A 410 8.38 6.67 1.41
C VAL A 410 6.91 7.08 1.37
N LEU A 411 6.33 7.53 2.49
CA LEU A 411 4.96 8.06 2.54
C LEU A 411 4.82 9.31 1.66
N GLY A 412 5.73 10.29 1.82
CA GLY A 412 5.69 11.54 1.07
C GLY A 412 5.80 11.36 -0.44
N ARG A 413 6.74 10.51 -0.92
CA ARG A 413 6.88 10.17 -2.34
C ARG A 413 5.63 9.55 -2.95
N ASN A 414 4.81 8.90 -2.14
CA ASN A 414 3.55 8.29 -2.55
C ASN A 414 2.33 9.18 -2.29
N GLY A 415 2.55 10.46 -1.95
CA GLY A 415 1.49 11.44 -1.74
C GLY A 415 0.64 11.19 -0.50
N ILE A 416 1.18 10.52 0.51
CA ILE A 416 0.48 10.21 1.76
C ILE A 416 0.81 11.28 2.79
N ASN A 417 -0.21 12.03 3.21
CA ASN A 417 -0.08 13.01 4.27
C ASN A 417 -0.22 12.37 5.67
N THR A 418 0.54 12.87 6.64
CA THR A 418 0.46 12.45 8.05
C THR A 418 -0.04 13.62 8.90
N TYR A 419 -1.14 13.42 9.63
CA TYR A 419 -1.81 14.46 10.41
C TYR A 419 -1.27 14.61 11.84
N ALA A 420 -0.86 13.50 12.42
CA ALA A 420 -0.24 13.45 13.74
C ALA A 420 0.71 12.27 13.81
N MET A 421 1.74 12.36 14.65
CA MET A 421 2.69 11.26 14.85
C MET A 421 3.19 11.21 16.29
N THR A 422 3.57 10.01 16.74
CA THR A 422 4.23 9.77 18.01
C THR A 422 5.43 8.85 17.82
N PHE A 423 6.55 9.22 18.42
CA PHE A 423 7.76 8.43 18.49
C PHE A 423 8.54 8.82 19.73
N GLY A 424 8.48 8.01 20.76
CA GLY A 424 9.13 8.27 22.04
C GLY A 424 10.52 7.63 22.15
N ALA A 425 11.36 8.16 23.01
CA ALA A 425 12.74 7.71 23.20
C ALA A 425 12.86 6.25 23.66
N LEU A 426 11.85 5.72 24.33
CA LEU A 426 11.80 4.34 24.81
C LEU A 426 10.79 3.46 24.05
N GLU A 427 10.11 4.04 23.07
CA GLU A 427 9.06 3.33 22.36
C GLU A 427 9.61 2.37 21.30
N THR A 428 8.95 1.24 21.19
CA THR A 428 9.19 0.21 20.18
C THR A 428 8.28 0.38 18.97
N ASN A 429 7.53 1.48 18.91
CA ASN A 429 6.67 1.81 17.80
C ASN A 429 6.87 3.26 17.33
N LEU A 430 6.61 3.47 16.04
CA LEU A 430 6.41 4.76 15.42
C LEU A 430 5.00 4.76 14.86
N SER A 431 4.13 5.57 15.48
CA SER A 431 2.71 5.63 15.12
C SER A 431 2.37 6.97 14.49
N PHE A 432 1.52 6.94 13.47
CA PHE A 432 1.07 8.15 12.78
C PHE A 432 -0.37 7.99 12.28
N VAL A 433 -1.03 9.14 12.08
CA VAL A 433 -2.41 9.24 11.61
C VAL A 433 -2.43 9.64 10.15
N VAL A 434 -3.21 8.90 9.36
CA VAL A 434 -3.45 9.15 7.94
C VAL A 434 -4.95 9.25 7.68
N ASP A 435 -5.31 9.77 6.52
CA ASP A 435 -6.68 9.66 6.02
C ASP A 435 -7.04 8.19 5.80
N LYS A 436 -8.27 7.79 6.15
CA LYS A 436 -8.74 6.41 6.02
C LYS A 436 -8.65 5.89 4.58
N CYS A 437 -8.86 6.74 3.57
CA CYS A 437 -8.74 6.37 2.17
C CYS A 437 -7.30 6.05 1.76
N GLN A 438 -6.30 6.58 2.47
CA GLN A 438 -4.88 6.32 2.24
C GLN A 438 -4.31 5.15 3.07
N LEU A 439 -5.10 4.58 3.99
CA LEU A 439 -4.63 3.53 4.90
C LEU A 439 -4.00 2.35 4.16
N ARG A 440 -4.72 1.79 3.19
CA ARG A 440 -4.25 0.63 2.44
C ARG A 440 -2.92 0.92 1.73
N LYS A 441 -2.85 2.05 1.02
CA LYS A 441 -1.63 2.49 0.34
C LYS A 441 -0.48 2.68 1.33
N SER A 442 -0.75 3.26 2.51
CA SER A 442 0.26 3.44 3.55
C SER A 442 0.85 2.11 4.02
N LEU A 443 0.00 1.12 4.29
CA LEU A 443 0.44 -0.21 4.70
C LEU A 443 1.25 -0.92 3.61
N GLU A 444 0.79 -0.87 2.34
CA GLU A 444 1.47 -1.47 1.20
C GLU A 444 2.86 -0.85 0.98
N VAL A 445 2.95 0.48 1.00
CA VAL A 445 4.20 1.24 0.80
C VAL A 445 5.23 0.93 1.89
N ILE A 446 4.81 0.89 3.15
CA ILE A 446 5.70 0.59 4.26
C ILE A 446 6.14 -0.88 4.21
N HIS A 447 5.19 -1.79 3.97
CA HIS A 447 5.49 -3.22 3.89
C HIS A 447 6.48 -3.52 2.77
N ASP A 448 6.26 -2.98 1.59
CA ASP A 448 7.19 -3.09 0.45
C ASP A 448 8.59 -2.59 0.82
N SER A 449 8.67 -1.41 1.42
CA SER A 449 9.95 -0.75 1.71
C SER A 449 10.77 -1.38 2.84
N PHE A 450 10.12 -2.10 3.77
CA PHE A 450 10.77 -2.61 4.98
C PHE A 450 10.76 -4.13 5.14
N PHE A 451 9.84 -4.85 4.49
CA PHE A 451 9.68 -6.30 4.64
C PHE A 451 9.91 -7.08 3.35
N LEU A 452 9.52 -6.52 2.22
CA LEU A 452 9.73 -7.12 0.91
C LEU A 452 11.07 -6.68 0.30
N SER A 453 12.09 -6.47 1.10
CA SER A 453 13.42 -6.05 0.64
C SER A 453 14.07 -6.99 -0.39
N GLU A 454 13.40 -8.03 -0.82
CA GLU A 454 13.81 -8.82 -1.98
C GLU A 454 13.39 -8.16 -3.30
N HIS A 455 12.28 -7.36 -3.34
CA HIS A 455 11.81 -6.78 -4.61
C HIS A 455 11.15 -5.41 -4.41
N GLN A 456 11.51 -4.45 -5.25
CA GLN A 456 10.79 -3.19 -5.40
C GLN A 456 9.72 -3.36 -6.49
N ASP A 457 8.47 -3.07 -6.18
CA ASP A 457 7.38 -3.09 -7.17
C ASP A 457 7.25 -1.74 -7.88
N VAL A 458 7.17 -1.77 -9.21
CA VAL A 458 6.74 -0.65 -10.06
C VAL A 458 5.46 -1.05 -10.77
N ASN A 459 4.40 -0.31 -10.51
CA ASN A 459 3.06 -0.60 -11.01
C ASN A 459 2.78 0.21 -12.28
N ILE A 460 2.73 -0.49 -13.42
CA ILE A 460 2.64 0.10 -14.76
C ILE A 460 1.19 0.14 -15.21
N PHE A 461 0.78 1.32 -15.69
CA PHE A 461 -0.47 1.55 -16.40
C PHE A 461 -0.13 2.00 -17.82
N LEU A 462 -0.25 1.07 -18.79
CA LEU A 462 0.13 1.30 -20.18
C LEU A 462 -1.06 1.79 -21.02
N CYS A 463 -0.92 2.97 -21.62
CA CYS A 463 -1.84 3.49 -22.60
C CYS A 463 -1.23 3.40 -24.00
N GLY A 464 -1.92 2.70 -24.90
CA GLY A 464 -1.51 2.47 -26.29
C GLY A 464 -0.84 1.11 -26.50
N THR A 465 -1.55 0.23 -27.18
CA THR A 465 -1.13 -1.12 -27.58
C THR A 465 -0.75 -1.24 -29.06
N GLY A 466 -0.36 -0.11 -29.65
CA GLY A 466 0.19 -0.05 -31.01
C GLY A 466 1.59 -0.63 -31.12
N THR A 467 2.31 -0.27 -32.17
CA THR A 467 3.64 -0.84 -32.49
C THR A 467 4.64 -0.67 -31.35
N VAL A 468 4.73 0.52 -30.76
CA VAL A 468 5.66 0.81 -29.65
C VAL A 468 5.22 0.11 -28.36
N GLY A 469 3.93 0.22 -27.98
CA GLY A 469 3.42 -0.43 -26.77
C GLY A 469 3.52 -1.94 -26.79
N ASN A 470 3.26 -2.59 -27.95
CA ASN A 470 3.44 -4.03 -28.11
C ASN A 470 4.92 -4.44 -27.92
N SER A 471 5.84 -3.71 -28.56
CA SER A 471 7.28 -3.97 -28.41
C SER A 471 7.76 -3.75 -26.96
N LEU A 472 7.22 -2.77 -26.26
CA LEU A 472 7.50 -2.54 -24.83
C LEU A 472 7.05 -3.74 -23.98
N LEU A 473 5.85 -4.25 -24.21
CA LEU A 473 5.33 -5.43 -23.47
C LEU A 473 6.19 -6.66 -23.71
N GLU A 474 6.66 -6.88 -24.95
CA GLU A 474 7.60 -7.96 -25.29
C GLU A 474 8.93 -7.81 -24.54
N GLN A 475 9.47 -6.60 -24.50
CA GLN A 475 10.72 -6.31 -23.76
C GLN A 475 10.56 -6.49 -22.25
N ILE A 476 9.44 -6.02 -21.66
CA ILE A 476 9.13 -6.23 -20.24
C ILE A 476 9.03 -7.74 -19.96
N ALA A 477 8.30 -8.50 -20.78
CA ALA A 477 8.17 -9.95 -20.62
C ALA A 477 9.53 -10.65 -20.64
N ALA A 478 10.42 -10.26 -21.56
CA ALA A 478 11.75 -10.85 -21.70
C ALA A 478 12.69 -10.53 -20.54
N GLN A 479 12.58 -9.33 -19.95
CA GLN A 479 13.53 -8.84 -18.94
C GLN A 479 13.06 -9.04 -17.50
N ARG A 480 11.80 -9.37 -17.26
CA ARG A 480 11.21 -9.38 -15.90
C ARG A 480 11.95 -10.29 -14.92
N GLU A 481 12.43 -11.47 -15.35
CA GLU A 481 13.17 -12.39 -14.48
C GLU A 481 14.58 -11.89 -14.16
N THR A 482 15.25 -11.27 -15.14
CA THR A 482 16.56 -10.67 -14.96
C THR A 482 16.48 -9.48 -13.99
N LEU A 483 15.49 -8.61 -14.16
CA LEU A 483 15.27 -7.47 -13.26
C LEU A 483 14.97 -7.91 -11.82
N LEU A 484 14.18 -8.96 -11.68
CA LEU A 484 13.87 -9.52 -10.36
C LEU A 484 15.14 -10.07 -9.68
N ARG A 485 15.95 -10.82 -10.42
CA ARG A 485 17.15 -11.47 -9.89
C ARG A 485 18.32 -10.50 -9.64
N GLU A 486 18.55 -9.54 -10.54
CA GLU A 486 19.77 -8.70 -10.53
C GLU A 486 19.54 -7.35 -9.87
N HIS A 487 18.32 -6.81 -9.96
CA HIS A 487 17.96 -5.50 -9.44
C HIS A 487 16.91 -5.53 -8.33
N ASN A 488 16.43 -6.72 -7.95
CA ASN A 488 15.33 -6.87 -7.01
C ASN A 488 14.12 -6.00 -7.39
N LEU A 489 13.84 -5.90 -8.69
CA LEU A 489 12.79 -5.07 -9.26
C LEU A 489 11.73 -5.93 -9.94
N ARG A 490 10.48 -5.76 -9.53
CA ARG A 490 9.33 -6.36 -10.19
C ARG A 490 8.54 -5.30 -10.95
N LEU A 491 8.45 -5.45 -12.26
CA LEU A 491 7.56 -4.66 -13.09
C LEU A 491 6.19 -5.32 -13.13
N ASN A 492 5.19 -4.67 -12.57
CA ASN A 492 3.83 -5.17 -12.45
C ASN A 492 2.91 -4.41 -13.40
N LEU A 493 2.44 -5.04 -14.49
CA LEU A 493 1.49 -4.43 -15.41
C LEU A 493 0.08 -4.51 -14.80
N VAL A 494 -0.36 -3.44 -14.16
CA VAL A 494 -1.65 -3.37 -13.45
C VAL A 494 -2.80 -2.99 -14.36
N GLY A 495 -2.54 -2.10 -15.31
CA GLY A 495 -3.56 -1.62 -16.25
C GLY A 495 -3.02 -1.51 -17.66
N ILE A 496 -3.87 -1.79 -18.63
CA ILE A 496 -3.57 -1.62 -20.04
C ILE A 496 -4.81 -1.12 -20.76
N CYS A 497 -4.67 -0.09 -21.59
CA CYS A 497 -5.75 0.39 -22.43
C CYS A 497 -5.30 0.63 -23.87
N GLY A 498 -6.20 0.32 -24.78
CA GLY A 498 -6.17 0.72 -26.18
C GLY A 498 -7.17 1.86 -26.43
N ARG A 499 -7.58 2.03 -27.69
CA ARG A 499 -8.54 3.08 -28.07
C ARG A 499 -9.94 2.87 -27.48
N SER A 500 -10.41 1.63 -27.36
CA SER A 500 -11.78 1.29 -26.99
C SER A 500 -11.92 0.17 -25.95
N ARG A 501 -10.82 -0.42 -25.53
CA ARG A 501 -10.80 -1.50 -24.53
C ARG A 501 -9.73 -1.28 -23.49
N SER A 502 -10.02 -1.73 -22.28
CA SER A 502 -9.09 -1.68 -21.14
C SER A 502 -9.17 -2.97 -20.32
N ALA A 503 -8.08 -3.31 -19.66
CA ALA A 503 -8.01 -4.40 -18.70
C ALA A 503 -7.21 -3.97 -17.48
N PHE A 504 -7.65 -4.40 -16.31
CA PHE A 504 -7.03 -4.05 -15.02
C PHE A 504 -6.93 -5.27 -14.12
N ASN A 505 -5.77 -5.45 -13.50
CA ASN A 505 -5.58 -6.45 -12.47
C ASN A 505 -4.55 -5.95 -11.45
N ARG A 506 -4.98 -5.73 -10.21
CA ARG A 506 -4.10 -5.23 -9.15
C ARG A 506 -2.90 -6.16 -8.89
N GLN A 507 -3.07 -7.45 -9.09
CA GLN A 507 -2.00 -8.45 -8.90
C GLN A 507 -1.09 -8.60 -10.11
N GLY A 508 -1.41 -7.92 -11.20
CA GLY A 508 -0.66 -7.91 -12.44
C GLY A 508 -1.30 -8.70 -13.58
N ILE A 509 -1.12 -8.15 -14.78
CA ILE A 509 -1.45 -8.77 -16.06
C ILE A 509 -0.14 -9.34 -16.60
N ASP A 510 -0.15 -10.58 -17.11
CA ASP A 510 1.02 -11.14 -17.78
C ASP A 510 1.27 -10.39 -19.11
N PRO A 511 2.40 -9.68 -19.26
CA PRO A 511 2.71 -8.94 -20.48
C PRO A 511 2.71 -9.78 -21.74
N ALA A 512 3.03 -11.08 -21.64
CA ALA A 512 3.00 -12.00 -22.79
C ALA A 512 1.57 -12.38 -23.23
N ARG A 513 0.60 -12.29 -22.31
CA ARG A 513 -0.81 -12.64 -22.52
C ARG A 513 -1.76 -11.45 -22.48
N TYR A 514 -1.27 -10.24 -22.61
CA TYR A 514 -2.07 -9.02 -22.46
C TYR A 514 -3.26 -8.96 -23.42
N ARG A 515 -3.16 -9.60 -24.63
CA ARG A 515 -4.24 -9.62 -25.63
C ARG A 515 -5.47 -10.39 -25.14
N GLU A 516 -5.25 -11.46 -24.37
CA GLU A 516 -6.32 -12.24 -23.76
C GLU A 516 -7.00 -11.38 -22.67
N ALA A 517 -6.21 -10.77 -21.79
CA ALA A 517 -6.73 -9.85 -20.77
C ALA A 517 -7.53 -8.69 -21.38
N MET A 518 -7.06 -8.12 -22.49
CA MET A 518 -7.78 -7.07 -23.23
C MET A 518 -9.08 -7.58 -23.89
N ALA A 519 -9.11 -8.84 -24.32
CA ALA A 519 -10.31 -9.44 -24.89
C ALA A 519 -11.39 -9.73 -23.85
N GLU A 520 -10.98 -10.11 -22.64
CA GLU A 520 -11.85 -10.34 -21.47
C GLU A 520 -12.21 -9.03 -20.74
N GLY A 521 -11.43 -7.97 -20.95
CA GLY A 521 -11.58 -6.67 -20.30
C GLY A 521 -12.80 -5.88 -20.77
N GLY A 522 -13.03 -4.75 -20.09
CA GLY A 522 -14.16 -3.84 -20.35
C GLY A 522 -13.98 -2.99 -21.61
N THR A 523 -15.05 -2.28 -21.95
CA THR A 523 -15.01 -1.18 -22.92
C THR A 523 -14.59 0.08 -22.17
N GLY A 524 -13.51 0.73 -22.62
CA GLY A 524 -13.04 1.99 -22.03
C GLY A 524 -11.80 2.50 -22.75
N GLY A 525 -11.50 3.77 -22.53
CA GLY A 525 -10.36 4.49 -23.07
C GLY A 525 -9.54 5.13 -21.97
N VAL A 526 -8.89 6.26 -22.27
CA VAL A 526 -8.02 6.97 -21.34
C VAL A 526 -8.76 7.47 -20.09
N GLU A 527 -10.01 7.91 -20.22
CA GLU A 527 -10.81 8.39 -19.08
C GLU A 527 -11.04 7.27 -18.04
N GLU A 528 -11.39 6.07 -18.51
CA GLU A 528 -11.51 4.91 -17.62
C GLU A 528 -10.14 4.55 -16.98
N MET A 529 -9.07 4.59 -17.77
CA MET A 529 -7.72 4.33 -17.27
C MET A 529 -7.39 5.28 -16.13
N VAL A 530 -7.58 6.58 -16.31
CA VAL A 530 -7.31 7.59 -15.28
C VAL A 530 -8.19 7.37 -14.05
N SER A 531 -9.49 7.17 -14.25
CA SER A 531 -10.42 6.89 -13.14
C SER A 531 -9.98 5.67 -12.33
N ARG A 532 -9.59 4.59 -13.01
CA ARG A 532 -9.11 3.35 -12.36
C ARG A 532 -7.80 3.52 -11.63
N ILE A 533 -6.85 4.29 -12.18
CA ILE A 533 -5.59 4.61 -11.49
C ILE A 533 -5.89 5.31 -10.16
N LEU A 534 -6.76 6.31 -10.18
CA LEU A 534 -7.13 7.07 -8.99
C LEU A 534 -7.90 6.23 -7.96
N GLU A 535 -8.85 5.41 -8.43
CA GLU A 535 -9.63 4.49 -7.59
C GLU A 535 -8.75 3.43 -6.93
N MET A 536 -7.87 2.80 -7.72
CA MET A 536 -6.96 1.77 -7.23
C MET A 536 -5.93 2.32 -6.25
N ASN A 537 -5.51 3.57 -6.43
CA ASN A 537 -4.56 4.31 -5.59
C ASN A 537 -3.34 3.44 -5.17
N ILE A 538 -2.67 2.83 -6.15
CA ILE A 538 -1.54 1.93 -5.91
C ILE A 538 -0.24 2.73 -5.78
N PHE A 539 0.63 2.32 -4.87
CA PHE A 539 1.95 2.93 -4.69
C PHE A 539 2.88 2.68 -5.90
N ASN A 540 3.93 3.50 -6.05
CA ASN A 540 4.89 3.41 -7.15
C ASN A 540 4.23 3.24 -8.53
N SER A 541 3.16 3.99 -8.78
CA SER A 541 2.43 3.94 -10.04
C SER A 541 3.12 4.76 -11.12
N VAL A 542 3.22 4.17 -12.31
CA VAL A 542 3.77 4.79 -13.51
C VAL A 542 2.75 4.68 -14.65
N PHE A 543 2.32 5.82 -15.14
CA PHE A 543 1.52 5.89 -16.37
C PHE A 543 2.46 5.98 -17.57
N VAL A 544 2.31 5.05 -18.50
CA VAL A 544 3.15 4.94 -19.69
C VAL A 544 2.32 5.24 -20.92
N ASP A 545 2.63 6.33 -21.63
CA ASP A 545 1.93 6.74 -22.84
C ASP A 545 2.73 6.37 -24.10
N CYS A 546 2.25 5.34 -24.79
CA CYS A 546 2.74 4.91 -26.10
C CYS A 546 1.79 5.31 -27.24
N THR A 547 1.03 6.41 -27.09
CA THR A 547 0.11 6.95 -28.08
C THR A 547 0.66 8.21 -28.77
N ALA A 548 -0.15 8.79 -29.66
CA ALA A 548 0.04 10.13 -30.22
C ALA A 548 -1.21 11.00 -29.97
N SER A 549 -2.03 10.66 -28.98
CA SER A 549 -3.32 11.30 -28.69
C SER A 549 -3.15 12.55 -27.83
N GLU A 550 -3.82 13.63 -28.20
CA GLU A 550 -3.91 14.84 -27.40
C GLU A 550 -4.74 14.61 -26.12
N GLU A 551 -5.78 13.78 -26.19
CA GLU A 551 -6.63 13.42 -25.05
C GLU A 551 -5.84 12.70 -23.96
N VAL A 552 -4.91 11.82 -24.35
CA VAL A 552 -4.04 11.11 -23.39
C VAL A 552 -3.05 12.08 -22.74
N ALA A 553 -2.45 12.97 -23.54
CA ALA A 553 -1.51 13.97 -23.02
C ALA A 553 -2.19 14.97 -22.06
N ALA A 554 -3.47 15.28 -22.27
CA ALA A 554 -4.24 16.16 -21.39
C ALA A 554 -4.45 15.63 -19.98
N CYS A 555 -4.30 14.30 -19.76
CA CYS A 555 -4.47 13.67 -18.44
C CYS A 555 -3.22 13.78 -17.55
N TYR A 556 -2.07 14.20 -18.07
CA TYR A 556 -0.81 14.17 -17.31
C TYR A 556 -0.84 15.05 -16.06
N GLU A 557 -1.44 16.22 -16.13
CA GLU A 557 -1.59 17.12 -14.97
C GLU A 557 -2.32 16.41 -13.82
N GLN A 558 -3.44 15.77 -14.12
CA GLN A 558 -4.22 15.05 -13.12
C GLN A 558 -3.41 13.89 -12.51
N LEU A 559 -2.69 13.12 -13.31
CA LEU A 559 -1.89 11.99 -12.86
C LEU A 559 -0.73 12.44 -11.97
N LEU A 560 0.02 13.45 -12.41
CA LEU A 560 1.15 14.01 -11.64
C LEU A 560 0.69 14.58 -10.29
N ASN A 561 -0.47 15.26 -10.26
CA ASN A 561 -1.06 15.77 -9.02
C ASN A 561 -1.46 14.66 -8.03
N HIS A 562 -1.68 13.43 -8.52
CA HIS A 562 -1.98 12.25 -7.69
C HIS A 562 -0.76 11.34 -7.46
N ASN A 563 0.45 11.91 -7.59
CA ASN A 563 1.72 11.19 -7.36
C ASN A 563 1.92 9.96 -8.26
N VAL A 564 1.40 10.00 -9.47
CA VAL A 564 1.64 9.00 -10.52
C VAL A 564 2.72 9.56 -11.45
N ALA A 565 3.84 8.82 -11.59
CA ALA A 565 4.88 9.20 -12.54
C ALA A 565 4.38 9.02 -13.98
N VAL A 566 4.84 9.87 -14.90
CA VAL A 566 4.48 9.81 -16.31
C VAL A 566 5.71 9.55 -17.15
N VAL A 567 5.65 8.51 -17.99
CA VAL A 567 6.66 8.18 -19.02
C VAL A 567 5.97 8.24 -20.38
N ALA A 568 6.42 9.12 -21.26
CA ALA A 568 5.70 9.43 -22.49
C ALA A 568 6.57 9.28 -23.76
N ALA A 569 6.15 8.39 -24.67
CA ALA A 569 6.59 8.46 -26.07
C ALA A 569 5.82 9.52 -26.87
N ASN A 570 4.70 9.98 -26.32
CA ASN A 570 3.85 11.00 -26.89
C ASN A 570 4.47 12.39 -26.77
N LYS A 571 4.71 13.06 -27.91
CA LYS A 571 5.36 14.36 -27.97
C LYS A 571 4.45 15.55 -27.66
N VAL A 572 3.13 15.32 -27.61
CA VAL A 572 2.13 16.41 -27.53
C VAL A 572 2.40 17.31 -26.33
N ALA A 573 2.54 16.74 -25.14
CA ALA A 573 2.75 17.53 -23.93
C ALA A 573 4.08 18.28 -23.92
N ALA A 574 5.18 17.64 -24.29
CA ALA A 574 6.51 18.25 -24.31
C ALA A 574 6.67 19.33 -25.39
N ALA A 575 5.93 19.22 -26.51
CA ALA A 575 5.91 20.19 -27.61
C ALA A 575 4.72 21.16 -27.57
N SER A 576 3.85 21.11 -26.55
CA SER A 576 2.72 22.05 -26.36
C SER A 576 3.22 23.48 -26.09
N SER A 577 2.35 24.41 -25.69
CA SER A 577 2.79 25.72 -25.24
C SER A 577 3.84 25.63 -24.13
N TYR A 578 4.82 26.55 -24.10
CA TYR A 578 5.83 26.57 -23.04
C TYR A 578 5.22 26.61 -21.65
N ALA A 579 4.14 27.38 -21.49
CA ALA A 579 3.41 27.47 -20.23
C ALA A 579 2.91 26.10 -19.74
N ASN A 580 2.32 25.28 -20.62
CA ASN A 580 1.87 23.95 -20.24
C ASN A 580 3.02 22.99 -19.94
N TYR A 581 4.07 23.00 -20.78
CA TYR A 581 5.28 22.21 -20.53
C TYR A 581 5.92 22.54 -19.17
N ALA A 582 6.11 23.84 -18.89
CA ALA A 582 6.70 24.32 -17.64
C ALA A 582 5.82 23.96 -16.44
N HIS A 583 4.50 24.06 -16.59
CA HIS A 583 3.53 23.69 -15.56
C HIS A 583 3.63 22.20 -15.20
N LEU A 584 3.66 21.29 -16.18
CA LEU A 584 3.81 19.84 -15.93
C LEU A 584 5.15 19.52 -15.26
N LYS A 585 6.24 20.13 -15.69
CA LYS A 585 7.57 19.99 -15.06
C LYS A 585 7.57 20.52 -13.62
N HIS A 586 6.83 21.61 -13.36
CA HIS A 586 6.70 22.18 -12.02
C HIS A 586 5.92 21.24 -11.09
N ILE A 587 4.76 20.74 -11.50
CA ILE A 587 3.97 19.77 -10.72
C ILE A 587 4.81 18.52 -10.41
N ALA A 588 5.46 17.96 -11.42
CA ALA A 588 6.29 16.76 -11.23
C ALA A 588 7.37 16.99 -10.16
N ARG A 589 8.03 18.18 -10.16
CA ARG A 589 9.03 18.56 -9.17
C ARG A 589 8.41 18.78 -7.79
N GLU A 590 7.32 19.50 -7.69
CA GLU A 590 6.61 19.77 -6.44
C GLU A 590 6.13 18.48 -5.77
N ARG A 591 5.57 17.56 -6.56
CA ARG A 591 5.08 16.27 -6.08
C ARG A 591 6.16 15.23 -5.87
N GLY A 592 7.40 15.50 -6.32
CA GLY A 592 8.52 14.56 -6.23
C GLY A 592 8.35 13.31 -7.11
N VAL A 593 7.54 13.39 -8.16
CA VAL A 593 7.35 12.33 -9.15
C VAL A 593 8.11 12.65 -10.44
N LYS A 594 8.27 11.66 -11.30
CA LYS A 594 8.98 11.81 -12.57
C LYS A 594 8.00 12.09 -13.72
N PHE A 595 8.38 13.05 -14.58
CA PHE A 595 7.80 13.25 -15.91
C PHE A 595 8.92 13.09 -16.92
N LEU A 596 8.99 11.93 -17.59
CA LEU A 596 10.08 11.52 -18.48
C LEU A 596 9.56 11.30 -19.89
N PHE A 597 10.33 11.72 -20.88
CA PHE A 597 9.94 11.67 -22.29
C PHE A 597 11.16 11.61 -23.22
N GLU A 598 12.18 10.81 -22.86
CA GLU A 598 13.43 10.65 -23.64
C GLU A 598 13.14 10.35 -25.12
N THR A 599 12.17 9.50 -25.36
CA THR A 599 11.86 9.02 -26.71
C THR A 599 11.19 10.03 -27.62
N ASN A 600 10.89 11.22 -27.10
CA ASN A 600 10.35 12.31 -27.92
C ASN A 600 11.36 12.86 -28.91
N VAL A 601 12.67 12.67 -28.67
CA VAL A 601 13.73 13.05 -29.60
C VAL A 601 14.71 11.88 -29.74
N GLY A 602 14.94 11.42 -30.99
CA GLY A 602 15.96 10.43 -31.27
C GLY A 602 15.60 8.98 -30.87
N ALA A 603 14.31 8.65 -30.72
CA ALA A 603 13.85 7.34 -30.31
C ALA A 603 14.47 6.88 -28.96
N GLY A 604 15.33 5.89 -28.93
CA GLY A 604 15.99 5.43 -27.70
C GLY A 604 17.37 6.04 -27.43
N LEU A 605 17.79 7.02 -28.20
CA LEU A 605 19.08 7.71 -27.95
C LEU A 605 19.01 8.55 -26.67
N PRO A 606 20.03 8.51 -25.81
CA PRO A 606 20.06 9.24 -24.54
C PRO A 606 20.40 10.72 -24.75
N ILE A 607 19.48 11.51 -25.26
CA ILE A 607 19.69 12.91 -25.63
C ILE A 607 19.20 13.86 -24.54
N ILE A 608 17.92 13.74 -24.16
CA ILE A 608 17.26 14.61 -23.17
C ILE A 608 17.92 14.45 -21.81
N HIS A 609 18.19 13.21 -21.41
CA HIS A 609 18.89 12.95 -20.14
C HIS A 609 20.30 13.49 -20.15
N THR A 610 21.03 13.34 -21.25
CA THR A 610 22.39 13.90 -21.39
C THR A 610 22.36 15.42 -21.23
N ILE A 611 21.43 16.11 -21.87
CA ILE A 611 21.25 17.56 -21.73
C ILE A 611 20.95 17.94 -20.28
N ASN A 612 20.06 17.21 -19.62
CA ASN A 612 19.69 17.46 -18.22
C ASN A 612 20.86 17.21 -17.27
N ASP A 613 21.67 16.18 -17.49
CA ASP A 613 22.84 15.85 -16.68
C ASP A 613 23.95 16.93 -16.84
N LEU A 614 24.21 17.38 -18.06
CA LEU A 614 25.13 18.47 -18.33
C LEU A 614 24.70 19.74 -17.60
N ARG A 615 23.43 20.16 -17.75
CA ARG A 615 22.90 21.35 -17.10
C ARG A 615 22.90 21.23 -15.56
N SER A 616 22.50 20.08 -15.03
CA SER A 616 22.50 19.84 -13.59
C SER A 616 23.89 19.87 -12.98
N SER A 617 24.92 19.54 -13.78
CA SER A 617 26.32 19.66 -13.39
C SER A 617 26.93 21.06 -13.65
N GLY A 618 26.12 22.04 -14.09
CA GLY A 618 26.54 23.42 -14.34
C GLY A 618 27.24 23.63 -15.67
N ASP A 619 26.97 22.82 -16.70
CA ASP A 619 27.47 23.00 -18.07
C ASP A 619 26.33 23.58 -18.94
N ASN A 620 26.56 24.69 -19.57
CA ASN A 620 25.58 25.36 -20.42
C ASN A 620 25.67 24.85 -21.87
N ILE A 621 24.52 24.57 -22.45
CA ILE A 621 24.39 24.21 -23.86
C ILE A 621 24.48 25.52 -24.69
N LEU A 622 25.51 25.65 -25.50
CA LEU A 622 25.72 26.81 -26.34
C LEU A 622 25.07 26.65 -27.72
N ARG A 623 25.21 25.43 -28.29
CA ARG A 623 24.69 25.14 -29.63
C ARG A 623 24.25 23.69 -29.74
N ILE A 624 23.16 23.50 -30.44
CA ILE A 624 22.66 22.18 -30.85
C ILE A 624 22.58 22.15 -32.36
N GLU A 625 23.23 21.20 -32.99
CA GLU A 625 23.05 20.89 -34.41
C GLU A 625 22.59 19.45 -34.55
N ALA A 626 21.58 19.20 -35.36
CA ALA A 626 21.01 17.85 -35.40
C ALA A 626 20.34 17.52 -36.73
N VAL A 627 20.50 16.26 -37.18
CA VAL A 627 19.67 15.64 -38.21
C VAL A 627 18.68 14.74 -37.48
N LEU A 628 17.39 15.17 -37.36
CA LEU A 628 16.38 14.58 -36.52
C LEU A 628 15.24 13.89 -37.29
N SER A 629 15.27 13.93 -38.63
CA SER A 629 14.28 13.26 -39.48
C SER A 629 14.92 12.08 -40.22
N GLY A 630 14.52 10.88 -39.88
CA GLY A 630 14.91 9.70 -40.64
C GLY A 630 14.45 9.73 -42.09
N THR A 631 13.25 10.20 -42.35
CA THR A 631 12.65 10.33 -43.70
C THR A 631 13.49 11.29 -44.55
N LEU A 632 13.75 12.50 -44.05
CA LEU A 632 14.48 13.49 -44.82
C LEU A 632 15.95 13.07 -45.00
N ASN A 633 16.55 12.43 -43.99
CA ASN A 633 17.90 11.89 -44.15
C ASN A 633 17.96 10.79 -45.21
N PHE A 634 16.99 9.91 -45.23
CA PHE A 634 16.85 8.86 -46.27
C PHE A 634 16.71 9.50 -47.68
N VAL A 635 15.79 10.48 -47.84
CA VAL A 635 15.57 11.14 -49.11
C VAL A 635 16.84 11.77 -49.62
N PHE A 636 17.59 12.54 -48.82
CA PHE A 636 18.84 13.18 -49.26
C PHE A 636 20.04 12.26 -49.35
N ASN A 637 20.02 11.09 -48.78
CA ASN A 637 21.00 10.04 -49.01
C ASN A 637 20.71 9.27 -50.31
N THR A 638 19.43 9.10 -50.69
CA THR A 638 19.00 8.36 -51.87
C THR A 638 19.09 9.17 -53.13
N LEU A 639 19.08 10.51 -53.02
CA LEU A 639 19.22 11.41 -54.15
C LEU A 639 20.60 11.25 -54.80
N ALA A 640 20.60 10.71 -56.04
CA ALA A 640 21.79 10.35 -56.82
C ALA A 640 21.61 10.72 -58.30
N GLU A 641 22.59 10.41 -59.11
CA GLU A 641 22.56 10.70 -60.56
C GLU A 641 21.44 9.96 -61.29
N ASP A 642 21.13 8.75 -60.78
CA ASP A 642 20.08 7.83 -61.33
C ASP A 642 18.77 7.87 -60.51
N VAL A 643 18.69 8.64 -59.44
CA VAL A 643 17.51 8.75 -58.61
C VAL A 643 17.16 10.20 -58.38
N THR A 644 16.06 10.65 -59.00
CA THR A 644 15.58 12.04 -58.87
C THR A 644 14.97 12.31 -57.48
N PHE A 645 14.78 13.59 -57.14
CA PHE A 645 14.18 13.99 -55.87
C PHE A 645 12.77 13.40 -55.68
N SER A 646 11.91 13.48 -56.71
CA SER A 646 10.58 12.90 -56.67
C SER A 646 10.58 11.39 -56.49
N GLN A 647 11.54 10.69 -57.14
CA GLN A 647 11.73 9.26 -56.98
C GLN A 647 12.22 8.89 -55.56
N ALA A 648 13.16 9.66 -54.98
CA ALA A 648 13.66 9.45 -53.63
C ALA A 648 12.52 9.59 -52.58
N VAL A 649 11.65 10.60 -52.77
CA VAL A 649 10.47 10.79 -51.88
C VAL A 649 9.48 9.62 -52.01
N ARG A 650 9.23 9.15 -53.23
CA ARG A 650 8.37 7.98 -53.51
C ARG A 650 8.94 6.71 -52.88
N LEU A 651 10.22 6.49 -53.05
CA LEU A 651 10.94 5.33 -52.48
C LEU A 651 10.89 5.34 -50.94
N ALA A 652 11.00 6.54 -50.32
CA ALA A 652 10.83 6.69 -48.88
C ALA A 652 9.41 6.26 -48.41
N GLN A 653 8.39 6.57 -49.16
CA GLN A 653 7.01 6.17 -48.88
C GLN A 653 6.84 4.65 -49.04
N GLU A 654 7.30 4.07 -50.13
CA GLU A 654 7.19 2.65 -50.48
C GLU A 654 7.91 1.74 -49.43
N LEU A 655 9.05 2.20 -48.94
CA LEU A 655 9.83 1.51 -47.91
C LEU A 655 9.37 1.78 -46.48
N GLY A 656 8.34 2.62 -46.29
CA GLY A 656 7.78 2.94 -44.99
C GLY A 656 8.63 3.88 -44.10
N TYR A 657 9.55 4.63 -44.72
CA TYR A 657 10.29 5.69 -44.05
C TYR A 657 9.50 7.01 -43.92
N SER A 658 8.45 7.19 -44.73
CA SER A 658 7.61 8.40 -44.76
C SER A 658 6.20 8.05 -44.28
N GLU A 659 5.54 9.07 -43.74
CA GLU A 659 4.09 9.02 -43.45
C GLU A 659 3.30 8.77 -44.77
N PRO A 660 2.07 8.30 -44.69
CA PRO A 660 1.22 8.09 -45.87
C PRO A 660 1.08 9.36 -46.75
N ASP A 661 1.11 10.54 -46.12
CA ASP A 661 1.24 11.83 -46.80
C ASP A 661 2.65 12.39 -46.56
N PRO A 662 3.59 12.27 -47.52
CA PRO A 662 4.96 12.70 -47.35
C PRO A 662 5.14 14.20 -47.12
N ARG A 663 4.11 15.01 -47.40
CA ARG A 663 4.11 16.46 -47.10
C ARG A 663 4.29 16.75 -45.62
N ILE A 664 3.83 15.84 -44.75
CA ILE A 664 4.00 15.92 -43.29
C ILE A 664 5.48 15.95 -42.95
N ASP A 665 6.25 14.97 -43.49
CA ASP A 665 7.70 14.87 -43.26
C ASP A 665 8.45 16.01 -43.92
N LEU A 666 8.15 16.31 -45.20
CA LEU A 666 8.77 17.37 -45.98
C LEU A 666 8.54 18.76 -45.38
N SER A 667 7.45 18.93 -44.60
CA SER A 667 7.17 20.20 -43.90
C SER A 667 8.17 20.49 -42.78
N GLY A 668 8.92 19.49 -42.29
CA GLY A 668 9.86 19.63 -41.17
C GLY A 668 9.20 19.89 -39.80
N LYS A 669 7.85 19.81 -39.70
CA LYS A 669 7.11 20.09 -38.44
C LYS A 669 7.56 19.20 -37.28
N ASP A 670 7.84 17.92 -37.55
CA ASP A 670 8.34 17.00 -36.49
C ASP A 670 9.75 17.41 -36.02
N VAL A 671 10.59 17.89 -36.95
CA VAL A 671 11.94 18.39 -36.61
C VAL A 671 11.84 19.66 -35.77
N ILE A 672 10.93 20.58 -36.10
CA ILE A 672 10.66 21.76 -35.28
C ILE A 672 10.25 21.38 -33.87
N ARG A 673 9.28 20.45 -33.70
CA ARG A 673 8.85 19.97 -32.38
C ARG A 673 10.03 19.39 -31.59
N LYS A 674 10.84 18.56 -32.23
CA LYS A 674 12.03 17.95 -31.58
C LYS A 674 13.04 19.01 -31.15
N LEU A 675 13.35 19.99 -32.02
CA LEU A 675 14.26 21.07 -31.68
C LEU A 675 13.73 21.93 -30.51
N THR A 676 12.41 22.23 -30.53
CA THR A 676 11.76 22.95 -29.43
C THR A 676 11.93 22.22 -28.09
N ILE A 677 11.74 20.89 -28.07
CA ILE A 677 11.95 20.08 -26.88
C ILE A 677 13.39 20.15 -26.39
N LEU A 678 14.37 20.01 -27.30
CA LEU A 678 15.80 20.10 -26.93
C LEU A 678 16.16 21.48 -26.39
N ALA A 679 15.69 22.56 -27.01
CA ALA A 679 15.92 23.92 -26.55
C ALA A 679 15.33 24.16 -25.15
N ARG A 680 14.09 23.66 -24.89
CA ARG A 680 13.44 23.74 -23.56
C ARG A 680 14.23 22.97 -22.50
N GLU A 681 14.63 21.75 -22.78
CA GLU A 681 15.45 20.95 -21.85
C GLU A 681 16.85 21.59 -21.65
N SER A 682 17.35 22.35 -22.65
CA SER A 682 18.56 23.18 -22.52
C SER A 682 18.34 24.46 -21.71
N GLY A 683 17.09 24.78 -21.29
CA GLY A 683 16.76 25.88 -20.38
C GLY A 683 16.22 27.12 -21.04
N PHE A 684 15.87 27.07 -22.29
CA PHE A 684 15.33 28.21 -23.03
C PHE A 684 13.79 28.20 -23.04
N GLU A 685 13.19 29.39 -22.88
CA GLU A 685 11.77 29.58 -23.07
C GLU A 685 11.51 29.83 -24.55
N VAL A 686 10.96 28.82 -25.22
CA VAL A 686 10.76 28.85 -26.67
C VAL A 686 9.45 28.19 -27.08
N GLU A 687 8.75 28.83 -28.03
CA GLU A 687 7.59 28.25 -28.69
C GLU A 687 7.97 27.59 -30.01
N THR A 688 7.16 26.69 -30.52
CA THR A 688 7.39 26.05 -31.82
C THR A 688 7.37 27.08 -32.97
N THR A 689 6.65 28.18 -32.78
CA THR A 689 6.56 29.33 -33.73
C THR A 689 7.82 30.18 -33.79
N ASP A 690 8.69 30.09 -32.76
CA ASP A 690 9.94 30.87 -32.69
C ASP A 690 11.08 30.21 -33.48
N ILE A 691 10.86 28.97 -33.94
CA ILE A 691 11.83 28.23 -34.77
C ILE A 691 11.66 28.68 -36.24
N ALA A 692 12.68 29.32 -36.80
CA ALA A 692 12.69 29.73 -38.20
C ALA A 692 12.71 28.51 -39.12
N ARG A 693 11.78 28.46 -40.07
CA ARG A 693 11.73 27.37 -41.05
C ARG A 693 12.21 27.88 -42.40
N HIS A 694 13.25 27.24 -42.94
CA HIS A 694 13.73 27.48 -44.28
C HIS A 694 13.18 26.42 -45.22
N ASP A 695 12.12 26.77 -45.95
CA ASP A 695 11.45 25.89 -46.90
C ASP A 695 12.37 25.57 -48.08
N PHE A 696 12.52 24.30 -48.39
CA PHE A 696 13.31 23.82 -49.53
C PHE A 696 12.42 23.35 -50.72
N ILE A 697 11.12 23.30 -50.49
CA ILE A 697 10.09 23.09 -51.50
C ILE A 697 9.08 24.25 -51.44
N PRO A 698 8.52 24.68 -52.61
CA PRO A 698 7.56 25.79 -52.66
C PRO A 698 6.32 25.53 -51.82
N SER A 699 5.89 26.52 -51.06
CA SER A 699 4.73 26.46 -50.15
C SER A 699 3.43 25.97 -50.82
N PRO A 700 3.13 26.25 -52.10
CA PRO A 700 1.93 25.74 -52.76
C PRO A 700 1.84 24.20 -52.82
N LEU A 701 2.99 23.49 -52.79
CA LEU A 701 2.98 22.02 -52.80
C LEU A 701 2.46 21.40 -51.50
N PHE A 702 2.41 22.14 -50.42
CA PHE A 702 1.85 21.68 -49.15
C PHE A 702 0.33 21.82 -49.07
N THR A 703 -0.31 22.43 -50.11
CA THR A 703 -1.78 22.63 -50.18
C THR A 703 -2.38 21.80 -51.31
N GLY A 704 -3.70 21.56 -51.27
CA GLY A 704 -4.40 20.75 -52.26
C GLY A 704 -4.42 19.25 -51.97
N THR A 705 -4.78 18.45 -53.01
CA THR A 705 -4.89 17.02 -52.88
C THR A 705 -3.50 16.34 -52.94
N LEU A 706 -3.39 15.12 -52.45
CA LEU A 706 -2.16 14.34 -52.51
C LEU A 706 -1.78 13.96 -53.97
N GLU A 707 -2.77 13.76 -54.83
CA GLU A 707 -2.56 13.51 -56.25
C GLU A 707 -1.89 14.73 -56.93
N ALA A 708 -2.38 15.94 -56.67
CA ALA A 708 -1.83 17.17 -57.22
C ALA A 708 -0.38 17.40 -56.73
N PHE A 709 -0.07 17.00 -55.50
CA PHE A 709 1.31 17.00 -54.97
C PHE A 709 2.22 16.07 -55.79
N TRP A 710 1.81 14.82 -56.02
CA TRP A 710 2.59 13.85 -56.78
C TRP A 710 2.76 14.21 -58.27
N GLU A 711 1.82 14.90 -58.85
CA GLU A 711 1.93 15.44 -60.21
C GLU A 711 2.90 16.63 -60.30
N SER A 712 2.95 17.44 -59.27
CA SER A 712 3.76 18.66 -59.24
C SER A 712 5.19 18.44 -58.79
N LEU A 713 5.47 17.42 -57.93
CA LEU A 713 6.78 17.17 -57.34
C LEU A 713 7.90 16.96 -58.39
N PRO A 714 7.70 16.26 -59.54
CA PRO A 714 8.73 16.06 -60.57
C PRO A 714 9.23 17.34 -61.22
N HIS A 715 8.48 18.43 -61.15
CA HIS A 715 8.92 19.74 -61.71
C HIS A 715 10.15 20.29 -60.96
N LEU A 716 10.41 19.81 -59.75
CA LEU A 716 11.58 20.20 -58.94
C LEU A 716 12.83 19.39 -59.26
N ASP A 717 12.70 18.23 -59.92
CA ASP A 717 13.79 17.30 -60.13
C ASP A 717 15.00 17.90 -60.81
N ALA A 718 14.78 18.74 -61.84
CA ALA A 718 15.85 19.40 -62.61
C ALA A 718 16.67 20.37 -61.74
N ASP A 719 16.02 21.10 -60.84
CA ASP A 719 16.65 22.06 -59.95
C ASP A 719 17.45 21.35 -58.85
N PHE A 720 16.87 20.30 -58.26
CA PHE A 720 17.57 19.47 -57.27
C PHE A 720 18.77 18.78 -57.86
N GLU A 721 18.71 18.27 -59.08
CA GLU A 721 19.84 17.61 -59.75
C GLU A 721 20.96 18.60 -60.10
N ARG A 722 20.63 19.80 -60.57
CA ARG A 722 21.60 20.86 -60.87
C ARG A 722 22.40 21.23 -59.60
N GLU A 723 21.70 21.46 -58.50
CA GLU A 723 22.31 21.80 -57.23
C GLU A 723 23.08 20.63 -56.61
N ARG A 724 22.58 19.39 -56.73
CA ARG A 724 23.27 18.17 -56.28
C ARG A 724 24.66 18.05 -56.98
N LYS A 725 24.69 18.27 -58.31
CA LYS A 725 25.95 18.28 -59.10
C LYS A 725 26.90 19.39 -58.66
N ARG A 726 26.41 20.56 -58.38
CA ARG A 726 27.22 21.66 -57.85
C ARG A 726 27.85 21.26 -56.51
N LEU A 727 27.07 20.76 -55.59
CA LEU A 727 27.53 20.34 -54.28
C LEU A 727 28.53 19.20 -54.33
N ALA A 728 28.30 18.22 -55.20
CA ALA A 728 29.22 17.11 -55.39
C ALA A 728 30.58 17.58 -55.92
N ALA A 729 30.60 18.59 -56.84
CA ALA A 729 31.82 19.18 -57.34
C ALA A 729 32.58 19.98 -56.26
N GLU A 730 31.89 20.53 -55.28
CA GLU A 730 32.47 21.23 -54.09
C GLU A 730 32.79 20.30 -52.93
N GLY A 731 32.57 18.99 -53.03
CA GLY A 731 32.76 18.03 -51.92
C GLY A 731 31.76 18.22 -50.79
N LYS A 732 30.54 18.62 -51.12
CA LYS A 732 29.44 18.89 -50.17
C LYS A 732 28.25 17.98 -50.43
N ARG A 733 27.41 17.83 -49.41
CA ARG A 733 26.10 17.12 -49.46
C ARG A 733 25.01 17.90 -48.74
N TRP A 734 23.79 17.75 -49.14
CA TRP A 734 22.65 18.26 -48.37
C TRP A 734 22.34 17.44 -47.17
N ARG A 735 22.02 18.12 -46.09
CA ARG A 735 21.32 17.54 -44.92
C ARG A 735 20.24 18.50 -44.46
N PHE A 736 19.13 17.95 -43.99
CA PHE A 736 18.12 18.76 -43.34
C PHE A 736 18.48 18.87 -41.85
N VAL A 737 18.97 20.06 -41.50
CA VAL A 737 19.56 20.30 -40.17
C VAL A 737 18.68 21.19 -39.34
N ALA A 738 18.51 20.79 -38.08
CA ALA A 738 17.99 21.63 -37.00
C ALA A 738 19.15 22.26 -36.25
N THR A 739 19.10 23.56 -36.03
CA THR A 739 20.13 24.31 -35.31
C THR A 739 19.50 25.17 -34.24
N TRP A 740 20.07 25.13 -33.06
CA TRP A 740 19.81 26.05 -31.96
C TRP A 740 21.12 26.70 -31.56
N GLU A 741 21.20 28.03 -31.60
CA GLU A 741 22.38 28.79 -31.28
C GLU A 741 22.00 30.21 -30.86
N ASP A 742 22.61 30.74 -29.80
CA ASP A 742 22.39 32.09 -29.29
C ASP A 742 20.91 32.47 -29.07
N GLY A 743 20.11 31.51 -28.59
CA GLY A 743 18.67 31.72 -28.35
C GLY A 743 17.82 31.66 -29.61
N HIS A 744 18.34 31.32 -30.75
CA HIS A 744 17.63 31.24 -32.03
C HIS A 744 17.60 29.83 -32.59
N GLY A 745 16.44 29.38 -32.97
CA GLY A 745 16.24 28.07 -33.59
C GLY A 745 15.97 28.20 -35.11
N SER A 746 16.52 27.28 -35.89
CA SER A 746 16.19 27.18 -37.30
C SER A 746 16.26 25.75 -37.82
N VAL A 747 15.42 25.43 -38.82
CA VAL A 747 15.44 24.14 -39.51
C VAL A 747 15.44 24.37 -41.01
N GLY A 748 16.21 23.59 -41.75
CA GLY A 748 16.31 23.71 -43.21
C GLY A 748 17.41 22.89 -43.83
N LEU A 749 17.50 22.89 -45.15
CA LEU A 749 18.58 22.31 -45.89
C LEU A 749 19.90 23.11 -45.68
N ARG A 750 20.97 22.38 -45.34
CA ARG A 750 22.31 22.93 -45.25
C ARG A 750 23.29 22.14 -46.09
N GLU A 751 24.23 22.86 -46.62
CA GLU A 751 25.37 22.31 -47.38
C GLU A 751 26.44 21.83 -46.39
N ILE A 752 26.64 20.54 -46.30
CA ILE A 752 27.57 19.92 -45.34
C ILE A 752 28.86 19.52 -46.09
N PRO A 753 30.01 20.09 -45.71
CA PRO A 753 31.31 19.77 -46.34
C PRO A 753 31.80 18.41 -45.89
N GLN A 754 32.71 17.83 -46.72
CA GLN A 754 33.43 16.62 -46.36
C GLN A 754 34.23 16.81 -45.06
N GLY A 755 34.24 15.83 -44.20
CA GLY A 755 34.85 15.88 -42.85
C GLY A 755 33.93 16.39 -41.73
N HIS A 756 32.77 16.94 -42.04
CA HIS A 756 31.78 17.25 -41.05
C HIS A 756 31.06 15.96 -40.59
N PRO A 757 30.72 15.75 -39.29
CA PRO A 757 30.05 14.54 -38.77
C PRO A 757 28.76 14.18 -39.51
N PHE A 758 28.03 15.13 -40.05
CA PHE A 758 26.79 14.91 -40.80
C PHE A 758 27.01 14.43 -42.25
N TYR A 759 28.21 14.58 -42.79
CA TYR A 759 28.46 14.29 -44.22
C TYR A 759 28.23 12.81 -44.55
N ASP A 760 28.76 11.90 -43.72
CA ASP A 760 28.67 10.45 -43.92
C ASP A 760 27.51 9.79 -43.15
N LEU A 761 26.52 10.56 -42.72
CA LEU A 761 25.37 10.01 -42.04
C LEU A 761 24.49 9.16 -42.98
N GLU A 762 24.51 7.87 -42.81
CA GLU A 762 23.82 6.89 -43.69
C GLU A 762 22.41 6.58 -43.24
N GLY A 763 21.60 6.10 -44.21
CA GLY A 763 20.27 5.55 -43.98
C GLY A 763 19.29 6.57 -43.38
N SER A 764 18.51 6.12 -42.38
CA SER A 764 17.56 6.93 -41.63
C SER A 764 18.03 7.31 -40.22
N ASN A 765 19.33 7.24 -39.97
CA ASN A 765 19.93 7.55 -38.67
C ASN A 765 19.77 9.02 -38.28
N ASN A 766 19.66 9.26 -36.97
CA ASN A 766 19.75 10.59 -36.39
C ASN A 766 21.16 10.82 -35.86
N ILE A 767 21.56 12.07 -35.88
CA ILE A 767 22.83 12.54 -35.30
C ILE A 767 22.60 13.89 -34.62
N ILE A 768 23.11 14.06 -33.43
CA ILE A 768 23.01 15.27 -32.64
C ILE A 768 24.43 15.66 -32.20
N LEU A 769 24.78 16.92 -32.38
CA LEU A 769 26.01 17.53 -31.97
C LEU A 769 25.68 18.57 -30.91
N LEU A 770 26.22 18.40 -29.70
CA LEU A 770 26.03 19.30 -28.59
C LEU A 770 27.33 20.03 -28.32
N THR A 771 27.35 21.37 -28.53
CA THR A 771 28.44 22.25 -28.13
C THR A 771 28.09 22.87 -26.80
N THR A 772 28.91 22.69 -25.80
CA THR A 772 28.69 23.22 -24.46
C THR A 772 29.88 24.07 -24.01
N GLU A 773 29.83 24.67 -22.84
CA GLU A 773 31.00 25.39 -22.29
C GLU A 773 32.19 24.45 -22.09
N ARG A 774 31.96 23.20 -21.69
CA ARG A 774 33.02 22.20 -21.46
C ARG A 774 33.44 21.47 -22.73
N TYR A 775 32.48 21.20 -23.62
CA TYR A 775 32.71 20.49 -24.89
C TYR A 775 32.65 21.49 -26.05
N HIS A 776 33.44 22.53 -25.98
CA HIS A 776 33.48 23.61 -27.01
C HIS A 776 34.37 23.25 -28.21
N GLU A 777 35.59 22.81 -27.95
CA GLU A 777 36.54 22.43 -29.04
C GLU A 777 36.18 21.09 -29.67
N TYR A 778 35.69 20.17 -28.87
CA TYR A 778 35.23 18.83 -29.27
C TYR A 778 33.78 18.62 -28.83
N PRO A 779 32.82 19.04 -29.66
CA PRO A 779 31.40 18.88 -29.36
C PRO A 779 31.02 17.42 -29.12
N MET A 780 30.13 17.19 -28.20
CA MET A 780 29.61 15.84 -27.92
C MET A 780 28.72 15.36 -29.06
N LEU A 781 28.96 14.14 -29.55
CA LEU A 781 28.25 13.56 -30.67
C LEU A 781 27.43 12.34 -30.20
N ILE A 782 26.12 12.34 -30.49
CA ILE A 782 25.23 11.22 -30.25
C ILE A 782 24.61 10.79 -31.59
N GLN A 783 24.81 9.53 -31.97
CA GLN A 783 24.35 9.02 -33.28
C GLN A 783 23.76 7.62 -33.14
N GLY A 784 22.69 7.32 -33.88
CA GLY A 784 22.09 6.02 -33.97
C GLY A 784 20.72 6.04 -34.63
N TYR A 785 19.97 4.95 -34.46
CA TYR A 785 18.61 4.87 -34.99
C TYR A 785 17.70 5.93 -34.38
N GLY A 786 17.14 6.81 -35.19
CA GLY A 786 16.24 7.87 -34.78
C GLY A 786 14.75 7.50 -34.80
N ALA A 787 14.43 6.27 -35.21
CA ALA A 787 13.08 5.73 -35.27
C ALA A 787 13.12 4.19 -35.18
N GLY A 788 11.96 3.58 -34.98
CA GLY A 788 11.82 2.12 -34.90
C GLY A 788 11.13 1.69 -33.59
N ALA A 789 10.18 0.77 -33.70
CA ALA A 789 9.37 0.34 -32.57
C ALA A 789 10.19 -0.21 -31.40
N ALA A 790 11.14 -1.10 -31.69
CA ALA A 790 11.96 -1.73 -30.67
C ALA A 790 12.88 -0.74 -29.96
N VAL A 791 13.47 0.22 -30.71
CA VAL A 791 14.36 1.24 -30.15
C VAL A 791 13.58 2.25 -29.33
N THR A 792 12.41 2.68 -29.81
CA THR A 792 11.54 3.59 -29.03
C THR A 792 11.02 2.90 -27.77
N ALA A 793 10.58 1.65 -27.87
CA ALA A 793 10.16 0.88 -26.70
C ALA A 793 11.29 0.72 -25.67
N ALA A 794 12.53 0.51 -26.12
CA ALA A 794 13.69 0.43 -25.23
C ALA A 794 13.96 1.75 -24.50
N GLY A 795 13.76 2.89 -25.16
CA GLY A 795 13.86 4.19 -24.52
C GLY A 795 12.75 4.44 -23.48
N VAL A 796 11.52 4.06 -23.78
CA VAL A 796 10.40 4.09 -22.80
C VAL A 796 10.71 3.17 -21.62
N PHE A 797 11.25 1.99 -21.89
CA PHE A 797 11.65 1.05 -20.85
C PHE A 797 12.74 1.62 -19.95
N ALA A 798 13.76 2.27 -20.55
CA ALA A 798 14.81 2.95 -19.79
C ALA A 798 14.24 4.07 -18.89
N ASP A 799 13.23 4.82 -19.36
CA ASP A 799 12.56 5.82 -18.53
C ASP A 799 11.77 5.19 -17.39
N ILE A 800 11.12 4.04 -17.59
CA ILE A 800 10.48 3.28 -16.51
C ILE A 800 11.52 2.85 -15.47
N MET A 801 12.70 2.39 -15.89
CA MET A 801 13.79 2.03 -14.97
C MET A 801 14.30 3.24 -14.18
N ARG A 802 14.37 4.43 -14.79
CA ARG A 802 14.72 5.67 -14.09
C ARG A 802 13.66 6.10 -13.07
N VAL A 803 12.38 5.81 -13.31
CA VAL A 803 11.33 6.00 -12.29
C VAL A 803 11.59 5.08 -11.10
N ALA A 804 12.03 3.86 -11.32
CA ALA A 804 12.42 2.91 -10.29
C ALA A 804 13.72 3.29 -9.54
N ASN A 805 14.48 4.29 -10.01
CA ASN A 805 15.81 4.67 -9.53
C ASN A 805 16.86 3.53 -9.67
N VAL A 806 16.77 2.77 -10.74
CA VAL A 806 17.73 1.72 -11.13
C VAL A 806 18.62 2.22 -12.26
#